data_19ca3c6f1502cb83552014bebf35bd39
#
_entry.id   19ca3c6f1502cb83552014bebf35bd39
#
_cell.length_a   1.000
_cell.length_b   1.000
_cell.length_c   1.000
_cell.angle_alpha   90.00
_cell.angle_beta   90.00
_cell.angle_gamma   90.00
#
_symmetry.space_group_name_H-M   'P 1'
#
loop_
_entity.id
_entity.type
_entity.pdbx_description
1 polymer ?
#
loop_
_entity_poly.entity_id
_entity_poly.type
_entity_poly.pdbx_seq_one_letter_code
_entity_poly.pdbx_strand_id
1 'polypeptide(L)'
;MPRPFAVIGFTMLCTLALLFFLPEWAAYPVLAAAALGLVLSLALRKKGSDPTLPAAFASAALACVLLLMQLAYGYYPALREAGENLDIHARMVSNAEAKYGRYYYRLQVISVNGEAKHLKVRLSSPYAIDCGPYDEIAYTGAVFPLGKDEPEMTAYYKAQGIWLGTYAQSYGEDRFDVTPGHGFYPMRPILRLQRAIARNLDFAYSDGVAGLLRGMLLGDVSGLPWAVQEDFRQSGTSHIFSVSGLHMSLLAWSVFRLLCALKCPRKAAALFGGAFVVFFMALTGFSAPCVRAGVMMLVLLAGELFSRRADSLNSLGLAALLLLMISPLSAGQVGLELSFGATLGIVLFQGRFAAPMKKRCATLPKLPRRAATFLVESLCVTLAALVFAVPIQLLRLPNGVSLTALPANLVQVPLSSLLMILGGISALLPGPLRGILAFVTEPLGRLLLKLAQGMADLPAPVLRGSLTALAVPLAVCVVIAAVALLRRYAGKPVLLRYTAAACVAVMLLGGWLPGLIQGGRTEITRLETGYGGMSYLVARGRKAALLGCGGDQMPAGAAKSALSAMGARGVELLLLPGNDAGAVEILRDVPVRQVMDAEGVTQFALWDGTDGICYRQGSDAACLIRTESEVFLIQFSGETPEEWREVRRLGPD
;
A
#
# COMPACT_ATOMS: atom_id res chain seq x y z
N MET A 1 -27.49 -1.10 -23.65
CA MET A 1 -26.32 -1.29 -22.76
C MET A 1 -26.76 -1.12 -21.31
N PRO A 2 -26.92 -2.18 -20.52
CA PRO A 2 -27.51 -2.09 -19.17
C PRO A 2 -26.55 -1.44 -18.15
N ARG A 3 -25.23 -1.47 -18.39
CA ARG A 3 -24.18 -0.96 -17.47
C ARG A 3 -23.05 -0.24 -18.21
N PRO A 4 -23.29 0.95 -18.75
CA PRO A 4 -22.30 1.64 -19.61
C PRO A 4 -21.00 1.95 -18.86
N PHE A 5 -21.08 2.51 -17.68
CA PHE A 5 -19.89 2.88 -16.92
C PHE A 5 -19.07 1.67 -16.45
N ALA A 6 -19.72 0.53 -16.17
CA ALA A 6 -18.98 -0.70 -15.86
C ALA A 6 -18.10 -1.12 -17.05
N VAL A 7 -18.66 -1.16 -18.27
CA VAL A 7 -17.88 -1.54 -19.46
C VAL A 7 -16.75 -0.53 -19.70
N ILE A 8 -17.06 0.76 -19.74
CA ILE A 8 -16.08 1.82 -20.03
C ILE A 8 -14.97 1.83 -18.95
N GLY A 9 -15.35 1.90 -17.67
CA GLY A 9 -14.39 2.02 -16.58
C GLY A 9 -13.50 0.78 -16.41
N PHE A 10 -14.06 -0.43 -16.50
CA PHE A 10 -13.25 -1.65 -16.39
C PHE A 10 -12.36 -1.88 -17.62
N THR A 11 -12.82 -1.56 -18.83
CA THR A 11 -11.97 -1.64 -20.01
C THR A 11 -10.79 -0.67 -19.89
N MET A 12 -11.04 0.56 -19.45
CA MET A 12 -9.98 1.55 -19.21
C MET A 12 -8.98 1.06 -18.17
N LEU A 13 -9.48 0.52 -17.04
CA LEU A 13 -8.64 -0.04 -15.98
C LEU A 13 -7.76 -1.20 -16.48
N CYS A 14 -8.36 -2.17 -17.17
CA CYS A 14 -7.62 -3.32 -17.71
C CYS A 14 -6.58 -2.90 -18.76
N THR A 15 -6.90 -1.95 -19.63
CA THR A 15 -5.97 -1.45 -20.65
C THR A 15 -4.76 -0.77 -20.00
N LEU A 16 -4.99 0.12 -19.05
CA LEU A 16 -3.91 0.85 -18.36
C LEU A 16 -3.09 -0.06 -17.44
N ALA A 17 -3.74 -1.01 -16.74
CA ALA A 17 -3.04 -2.00 -15.93
C ALA A 17 -2.14 -2.90 -16.79
N LEU A 18 -2.59 -3.31 -17.97
CA LEU A 18 -1.77 -4.06 -18.93
C LEU A 18 -0.58 -3.22 -19.40
N LEU A 19 -0.81 -1.97 -19.81
CA LEU A 19 0.24 -1.07 -20.27
C LEU A 19 1.29 -0.75 -19.22
N PHE A 20 0.93 -0.81 -17.94
CA PHE A 20 1.87 -0.61 -16.83
C PHE A 20 3.00 -1.66 -16.82
N PHE A 21 2.73 -2.90 -17.25
CA PHE A 21 3.72 -3.98 -17.32
C PHE A 21 4.50 -4.02 -18.63
N LEU A 22 4.11 -3.20 -19.59
CA LEU A 22 4.72 -3.13 -20.92
C LEU A 22 5.61 -1.88 -21.02
N PRO A 23 6.60 -1.88 -21.92
CA PRO A 23 7.37 -0.67 -22.18
C PRO A 23 6.45 0.44 -22.73
N GLU A 24 6.81 1.70 -22.48
CA GLU A 24 5.97 2.87 -22.79
C GLU A 24 5.52 2.93 -24.26
N TRP A 25 6.39 2.49 -25.19
CA TRP A 25 6.07 2.44 -26.63
C TRP A 25 4.91 1.49 -26.98
N ALA A 26 4.59 0.51 -26.11
CA ALA A 26 3.49 -0.42 -26.31
C ALA A 26 2.11 0.27 -26.35
N ALA A 27 2.00 1.49 -25.81
CA ALA A 27 0.78 2.27 -25.89
C ALA A 27 0.36 2.59 -27.35
N TYR A 28 1.32 2.75 -28.26
CA TYR A 28 1.02 3.07 -29.67
C TYR A 28 0.34 1.90 -30.42
N PRO A 29 0.87 0.67 -30.44
CA PRO A 29 0.19 -0.44 -31.10
C PRO A 29 -1.14 -0.82 -30.41
N VAL A 30 -1.26 -0.67 -29.08
CA VAL A 30 -2.53 -0.88 -28.37
C VAL A 30 -3.56 0.17 -28.78
N LEU A 31 -3.16 1.44 -28.92
CA LEU A 31 -4.02 2.51 -29.44
C LEU A 31 -4.48 2.22 -30.88
N ALA A 32 -3.57 1.81 -31.75
CA ALA A 32 -3.89 1.46 -33.14
C ALA A 32 -4.88 0.28 -33.20
N ALA A 33 -4.66 -0.77 -32.40
CA ALA A 33 -5.56 -1.92 -32.30
C ALA A 33 -6.95 -1.54 -31.76
N ALA A 34 -6.99 -0.69 -30.73
CA ALA A 34 -8.23 -0.17 -30.17
C ALA A 34 -9.01 0.70 -31.17
N ALA A 35 -8.32 1.59 -31.90
CA ALA A 35 -8.92 2.41 -32.94
C ALA A 35 -9.47 1.57 -34.10
N LEU A 36 -8.69 0.59 -34.59
CA LEU A 36 -9.14 -0.35 -35.62
C LEU A 36 -10.35 -1.15 -35.15
N GLY A 37 -10.30 -1.70 -33.91
CA GLY A 37 -11.42 -2.42 -33.30
C GLY A 37 -12.68 -1.56 -33.18
N LEU A 38 -12.53 -0.28 -32.83
CA LEU A 38 -13.62 0.69 -32.80
C LEU A 38 -14.24 0.87 -34.20
N VAL A 39 -13.43 1.14 -35.22
CA VAL A 39 -13.89 1.32 -36.60
C VAL A 39 -14.61 0.06 -37.09
N LEU A 40 -14.01 -1.12 -36.92
CA LEU A 40 -14.61 -2.40 -37.33
C LEU A 40 -15.91 -2.67 -36.58
N SER A 41 -15.95 -2.43 -35.26
CA SER A 41 -17.15 -2.63 -34.44
C SER A 41 -18.30 -1.70 -34.82
N LEU A 42 -18.00 -0.48 -35.28
CA LEU A 42 -18.99 0.46 -35.79
C LEU A 42 -19.44 0.09 -37.21
N ALA A 43 -18.50 -0.27 -38.10
CA ALA A 43 -18.80 -0.67 -39.48
C ALA A 43 -19.63 -1.94 -39.59
N LEU A 44 -19.34 -2.94 -38.75
CA LEU A 44 -20.06 -4.22 -38.71
C LEU A 44 -21.34 -4.18 -37.86
N ARG A 45 -21.66 -3.04 -37.27
CA ARG A 45 -22.79 -2.88 -36.36
C ARG A 45 -24.12 -2.92 -37.13
N LYS A 46 -24.95 -3.92 -36.84
CA LYS A 46 -26.33 -3.98 -37.32
C LYS A 46 -27.24 -3.03 -36.53
N LYS A 47 -28.28 -2.48 -37.17
CA LYS A 47 -29.26 -1.61 -36.53
C LYS A 47 -29.91 -2.35 -35.35
N GLY A 48 -29.78 -1.84 -34.11
CA GLY A 48 -30.27 -2.48 -32.89
C GLY A 48 -29.24 -3.36 -32.13
N SER A 49 -28.00 -3.50 -32.63
CA SER A 49 -26.94 -4.25 -31.90
C SER A 49 -26.45 -3.52 -30.63
N ASP A 50 -26.03 -4.28 -29.62
CA ASP A 50 -25.52 -3.76 -28.34
C ASP A 50 -24.27 -2.90 -28.56
N PRO A 51 -24.21 -1.64 -28.04
CA PRO A 51 -23.07 -0.75 -28.15
C PRO A 51 -21.86 -1.13 -27.27
N THR A 52 -21.85 -2.29 -26.62
CA THR A 52 -20.83 -2.70 -25.65
C THR A 52 -19.42 -2.75 -26.26
N LEU A 53 -19.27 -3.37 -27.43
CA LEU A 53 -17.98 -3.49 -28.12
C LEU A 53 -17.40 -2.12 -28.55
N PRO A 54 -18.16 -1.27 -29.27
CA PRO A 54 -17.66 0.07 -29.61
C PRO A 54 -17.27 0.90 -28.38
N ALA A 55 -18.07 0.83 -27.31
CA ALA A 55 -17.76 1.55 -26.07
C ALA A 55 -16.48 1.04 -25.39
N ALA A 56 -16.23 -0.28 -25.43
CA ALA A 56 -15.00 -0.87 -24.89
C ALA A 56 -13.77 -0.41 -25.70
N PHE A 57 -13.81 -0.49 -27.03
CA PHE A 57 -12.70 -0.03 -27.87
C PHE A 57 -12.46 1.49 -27.77
N ALA A 58 -13.51 2.29 -27.71
CA ALA A 58 -13.39 3.74 -27.48
C ALA A 58 -12.73 4.04 -26.13
N SER A 59 -13.11 3.31 -25.09
CA SER A 59 -12.51 3.44 -23.75
C SER A 59 -11.03 3.02 -23.72
N ALA A 60 -10.67 1.93 -24.41
CA ALA A 60 -9.27 1.52 -24.53
C ALA A 60 -8.42 2.53 -25.29
N ALA A 61 -8.94 3.08 -26.39
CA ALA A 61 -8.28 4.15 -27.14
C ALA A 61 -8.10 5.41 -26.27
N LEU A 62 -9.14 5.83 -25.55
CA LEU A 62 -9.06 6.96 -24.61
C LEU A 62 -8.01 6.73 -23.54
N ALA A 63 -7.93 5.52 -22.98
CA ALA A 63 -6.91 5.14 -21.98
C ALA A 63 -5.49 5.36 -22.51
N CYS A 64 -5.20 4.89 -23.74
CA CYS A 64 -3.89 5.08 -24.37
C CYS A 64 -3.59 6.56 -24.63
N VAL A 65 -4.56 7.32 -25.13
CA VAL A 65 -4.39 8.77 -25.40
C VAL A 65 -4.07 9.52 -24.11
N LEU A 66 -4.83 9.28 -23.03
CA LEU A 66 -4.60 9.95 -21.74
C LEU A 66 -3.24 9.58 -21.14
N LEU A 67 -2.82 8.31 -21.26
CA LEU A 67 -1.49 7.88 -20.81
C LEU A 67 -0.39 8.61 -21.59
N LEU A 68 -0.47 8.63 -22.93
CA LEU A 68 0.51 9.30 -23.79
C LEU A 68 0.55 10.81 -23.53
N MET A 69 -0.61 11.45 -23.31
CA MET A 69 -0.67 12.85 -22.92
C MET A 69 0.01 13.10 -21.58
N GLN A 70 -0.24 12.26 -20.57
CA GLN A 70 0.39 12.40 -19.25
C GLN A 70 1.92 12.21 -19.33
N LEU A 71 2.40 11.30 -20.16
CA LEU A 71 3.83 11.11 -20.40
C LEU A 71 4.42 12.32 -21.17
N ALA A 72 3.79 12.76 -22.26
CA ALA A 72 4.29 13.82 -23.12
C ALA A 72 4.31 15.19 -22.44
N TYR A 73 3.26 15.54 -21.71
CA TYR A 73 3.11 16.88 -21.12
C TYR A 73 3.45 16.94 -19.62
N GLY A 74 3.55 15.79 -18.95
CA GLY A 74 3.90 15.72 -17.53
C GLY A 74 5.28 15.15 -17.29
N TYR A 75 5.50 13.90 -17.67
CA TYR A 75 6.69 13.15 -17.31
C TYR A 75 7.97 13.63 -18.01
N TYR A 76 7.98 13.65 -19.34
CA TYR A 76 9.19 14.02 -20.09
C TYR A 76 9.63 15.47 -19.89
N PRO A 77 8.74 16.47 -19.80
CA PRO A 77 9.15 17.83 -19.45
C PRO A 77 9.73 17.92 -18.04
N ALA A 78 9.14 17.22 -17.05
CA ALA A 78 9.65 17.22 -15.69
C ALA A 78 11.08 16.67 -15.59
N LEU A 79 11.40 15.60 -16.33
CA LEU A 79 12.74 15.01 -16.33
C LEU A 79 13.85 15.97 -16.79
N ARG A 80 13.52 16.98 -17.59
CA ARG A 80 14.50 17.98 -18.07
C ARG A 80 14.93 18.97 -16.97
N GLU A 81 14.16 19.04 -15.89
CA GLU A 81 14.44 19.91 -14.75
C GLU A 81 15.34 19.23 -13.68
N ALA A 82 15.78 18.00 -13.94
CA ALA A 82 16.72 17.32 -13.04
C ALA A 82 18.12 17.97 -13.15
N GLY A 83 18.76 18.17 -12.01
CA GLY A 83 20.08 18.78 -11.92
C GLY A 83 20.57 18.90 -10.48
N GLU A 84 21.81 19.34 -10.34
CA GLU A 84 22.45 19.60 -9.06
C GLU A 84 22.65 21.10 -8.84
N ASN A 85 22.81 21.52 -7.58
CA ASN A 85 23.04 22.93 -7.20
C ASN A 85 21.96 23.89 -7.74
N LEU A 86 20.69 23.48 -7.69
CA LEU A 86 19.56 24.30 -8.13
C LEU A 86 19.00 25.12 -6.98
N ASP A 87 18.74 26.41 -7.25
CA ASP A 87 18.01 27.27 -6.31
C ASP A 87 16.50 27.03 -6.49
N ILE A 88 15.88 26.43 -5.50
CA ILE A 88 14.50 25.98 -5.56
C ILE A 88 13.65 26.84 -4.63
N HIS A 89 12.65 27.50 -5.20
CA HIS A 89 11.58 28.15 -4.44
C HIS A 89 10.30 27.37 -4.64
N ALA A 90 9.74 26.88 -3.54
CA ALA A 90 8.61 25.97 -3.59
C ALA A 90 7.64 26.21 -2.44
N ARG A 91 6.40 25.74 -2.60
CA ARG A 91 5.32 25.83 -1.61
C ARG A 91 5.02 24.47 -1.05
N MET A 92 4.88 24.38 0.26
CA MET A 92 4.53 23.17 1.00
C MET A 92 3.04 22.83 0.82
N VAL A 93 2.72 21.75 0.10
CA VAL A 93 1.33 21.35 -0.17
C VAL A 93 0.84 20.16 0.64
N SER A 94 1.69 19.59 1.52
CA SER A 94 1.30 18.52 2.44
C SER A 94 1.87 18.76 3.84
N ASN A 95 1.34 18.04 4.82
CA ASN A 95 2.03 17.87 6.09
C ASN A 95 3.23 16.92 5.90
N ALA A 96 4.17 16.95 6.85
CA ALA A 96 5.30 16.02 6.89
C ALA A 96 4.81 14.58 7.03
N GLU A 97 5.38 13.68 6.26
CA GLU A 97 5.24 12.24 6.42
C GLU A 97 6.57 11.69 6.95
N ALA A 98 6.64 11.37 8.25
CA ALA A 98 7.85 10.76 8.81
C ALA A 98 7.90 9.27 8.43
N LYS A 99 8.96 8.85 7.76
CA LYS A 99 9.15 7.46 7.32
C LYS A 99 10.64 7.14 7.25
N TYR A 100 11.05 6.00 7.82
CA TYR A 100 12.44 5.53 7.81
C TYR A 100 13.46 6.57 8.33
N GLY A 101 13.10 7.29 9.40
CA GLY A 101 13.99 8.30 9.98
C GLY A 101 14.10 9.61 9.20
N ARG A 102 13.37 9.77 8.12
CA ARG A 102 13.35 10.99 7.32
C ARG A 102 11.94 11.56 7.25
N TYR A 103 11.87 12.84 6.92
CA TYR A 103 10.62 13.57 6.70
C TYR A 103 10.43 13.83 5.22
N TYR A 104 9.28 13.43 4.69
CA TYR A 104 8.91 13.61 3.30
C TYR A 104 7.82 14.67 3.18
N TYR A 105 8.03 15.60 2.27
CA TYR A 105 7.09 16.67 1.99
C TYR A 105 6.76 16.69 0.51
N ARG A 106 5.51 17.00 0.19
CA ARG A 106 5.11 17.28 -1.18
C ARG A 106 5.17 18.78 -1.40
N LEU A 107 5.95 19.19 -2.37
CA LEU A 107 6.16 20.58 -2.73
C LEU A 107 5.56 20.87 -4.11
N GLN A 108 5.02 22.07 -4.25
CA GLN A 108 4.75 22.68 -5.54
C GLN A 108 5.84 23.70 -5.83
N VAL A 109 6.68 23.42 -6.79
CA VAL A 109 7.75 24.32 -7.19
C VAL A 109 7.15 25.56 -7.86
N ILE A 110 7.64 26.73 -7.46
CA ILE A 110 7.25 28.05 -7.98
C ILE A 110 8.30 28.51 -8.98
N SER A 111 9.60 28.37 -8.61
CA SER A 111 10.71 28.69 -9.51
C SER A 111 11.90 27.78 -9.24
N VAL A 112 12.73 27.60 -10.29
CA VAL A 112 14.04 26.96 -10.25
C VAL A 112 15.03 27.93 -10.89
N ASN A 113 16.10 28.28 -10.17
CA ASN A 113 17.10 29.28 -10.61
C ASN A 113 16.46 30.61 -11.07
N GLY A 114 15.38 31.05 -10.41
CA GLY A 114 14.62 32.26 -10.76
C GLY A 114 13.65 32.11 -11.91
N GLU A 115 13.65 31.01 -12.68
CA GLU A 115 12.68 30.76 -13.73
C GLU A 115 11.39 30.14 -13.15
N ALA A 116 10.24 30.70 -13.50
CA ALA A 116 8.95 30.18 -13.04
C ALA A 116 8.69 28.77 -13.60
N LYS A 117 8.46 27.80 -12.71
CA LYS A 117 8.17 26.40 -13.04
C LYS A 117 6.98 25.91 -12.23
N HIS A 118 6.11 25.10 -12.86
CA HIS A 118 4.93 24.54 -12.21
C HIS A 118 5.01 23.01 -12.17
N LEU A 119 5.86 22.48 -11.29
CA LEU A 119 6.02 21.04 -11.11
C LEU A 119 5.87 20.67 -9.64
N LYS A 120 5.52 19.41 -9.40
CA LYS A 120 5.44 18.83 -8.05
C LYS A 120 6.66 17.97 -7.81
N VAL A 121 7.29 18.16 -6.65
CA VAL A 121 8.46 17.37 -6.24
C VAL A 121 8.26 16.80 -4.84
N ARG A 122 8.96 15.71 -4.54
CA ARG A 122 9.04 15.12 -3.21
C ARG A 122 10.34 15.56 -2.53
N LEU A 123 10.25 16.41 -1.52
CA LEU A 123 11.41 16.76 -0.69
C LEU A 123 11.63 15.68 0.36
N SER A 124 12.90 15.25 0.51
CA SER A 124 13.37 14.37 1.57
C SER A 124 14.30 15.15 2.50
N SER A 125 13.97 15.24 3.78
CA SER A 125 14.79 15.90 4.80
C SER A 125 15.06 14.96 5.97
N PRO A 126 16.27 14.92 6.54
CA PRO A 126 16.56 14.17 7.76
C PRO A 126 15.96 14.82 9.01
N TYR A 127 15.56 16.08 8.92
CA TYR A 127 14.99 16.84 10.03
C TYR A 127 13.57 17.31 9.69
N ALA A 128 12.74 17.50 10.73
CA ALA A 128 11.45 18.14 10.59
C ALA A 128 11.68 19.64 10.27
N ILE A 129 11.06 20.12 9.20
CA ILE A 129 11.08 21.53 8.82
C ILE A 129 9.92 22.21 9.56
N ASP A 130 10.21 23.24 10.33
CA ASP A 130 9.19 24.02 11.03
C ASP A 130 8.49 24.96 10.04
N CYS A 131 7.51 24.45 9.34
CA CYS A 131 6.73 25.19 8.35
C CYS A 131 5.24 24.83 8.41
N GLY A 132 4.45 25.84 8.10
CA GLY A 132 2.99 25.70 7.98
C GLY A 132 2.56 25.12 6.64
N PRO A 133 1.29 24.61 6.54
CA PRO A 133 0.72 24.27 5.25
C PRO A 133 0.61 25.51 4.37
N TYR A 134 1.08 25.38 3.13
CA TYR A 134 1.15 26.46 2.13
C TYR A 134 2.12 27.59 2.47
N ASP A 135 3.05 27.38 3.40
CA ASP A 135 4.22 28.26 3.51
C ASP A 135 5.21 27.97 2.36
N GLU A 136 5.99 28.97 2.03
CA GLU A 136 6.97 28.89 0.95
C GLU A 136 8.35 28.61 1.55
N ILE A 137 9.10 27.78 0.87
CA ILE A 137 10.46 27.41 1.27
C ILE A 137 11.40 27.69 0.10
N ALA A 138 12.57 28.27 0.42
CA ALA A 138 13.66 28.41 -0.52
C ALA A 138 14.88 27.63 0.00
N TYR A 139 15.56 26.92 -0.90
CA TYR A 139 16.75 26.15 -0.58
C TYR A 139 17.54 25.82 -1.85
N THR A 140 18.85 25.59 -1.70
CA THR A 140 19.68 25.05 -2.76
C THR A 140 19.76 23.53 -2.61
N GLY A 141 19.51 22.82 -3.70
CA GLY A 141 19.42 21.37 -3.65
C GLY A 141 19.59 20.67 -4.99
N ALA A 142 19.54 19.34 -4.96
CA ALA A 142 19.51 18.52 -6.14
C ALA A 142 18.09 18.08 -6.44
N VAL A 143 17.76 18.00 -7.73
CA VAL A 143 16.50 17.46 -8.26
C VAL A 143 16.82 16.26 -9.12
N PHE A 144 16.22 15.11 -8.82
CA PHE A 144 16.51 13.85 -9.47
C PHE A 144 15.21 13.09 -9.81
N PRO A 145 15.20 12.26 -10.87
CA PRO A 145 14.06 11.40 -11.17
C PRO A 145 13.81 10.43 -10.01
N LEU A 146 12.54 10.26 -9.64
CA LEU A 146 12.19 9.23 -8.65
C LEU A 146 12.55 7.85 -9.20
N GLY A 147 13.41 7.15 -8.46
CA GLY A 147 14.19 6.04 -8.94
C GLY A 147 13.44 4.76 -9.25
N LYS A 148 14.18 3.85 -9.87
CA LYS A 148 13.75 2.48 -10.17
C LYS A 148 13.82 1.57 -8.93
N ASP A 149 14.50 2.01 -7.88
CA ASP A 149 14.88 1.21 -6.72
C ASP A 149 13.68 0.92 -5.78
N GLU A 150 12.62 1.73 -5.83
CA GLU A 150 11.37 1.49 -5.11
C GLU A 150 10.16 1.56 -6.07
N PRO A 151 9.86 0.53 -6.86
CA PRO A 151 8.87 0.61 -7.93
C PRO A 151 7.45 0.92 -7.42
N GLU A 152 7.07 0.42 -6.25
CA GLU A 152 5.75 0.70 -5.67
C GLU A 152 5.61 2.15 -5.19
N MET A 153 6.64 2.67 -4.52
CA MET A 153 6.69 4.05 -4.06
C MET A 153 6.72 5.01 -5.26
N THR A 154 7.49 4.67 -6.28
CA THR A 154 7.57 5.41 -7.53
C THR A 154 6.23 5.45 -8.26
N ALA A 155 5.53 4.32 -8.37
CA ALA A 155 4.18 4.25 -8.94
C ALA A 155 3.18 5.11 -8.16
N TYR A 156 3.27 5.11 -6.82
CA TYR A 156 2.42 5.93 -5.96
C TYR A 156 2.60 7.43 -6.21
N TYR A 157 3.85 7.92 -6.28
CA TYR A 157 4.12 9.34 -6.51
C TYR A 157 3.85 9.76 -7.97
N LYS A 158 4.22 8.93 -8.95
CA LYS A 158 3.92 9.17 -10.37
C LYS A 158 2.43 9.35 -10.62
N ALA A 159 1.59 8.56 -9.96
CA ALA A 159 0.14 8.70 -10.05
C ALA A 159 -0.39 10.04 -9.47
N GLN A 160 0.36 10.69 -8.59
CA GLN A 160 0.04 12.03 -8.06
C GLN A 160 0.64 13.17 -8.89
N GLY A 161 1.32 12.85 -9.98
CA GLY A 161 2.03 13.82 -10.84
C GLY A 161 3.33 14.31 -10.20
N ILE A 162 3.93 13.52 -9.30
CA ILE A 162 5.24 13.78 -8.68
C ILE A 162 6.24 12.84 -9.35
N TRP A 163 7.12 13.42 -10.18
CA TRP A 163 8.08 12.68 -11.00
C TRP A 163 9.49 12.75 -10.45
N LEU A 164 9.76 13.78 -9.66
CA LEU A 164 11.07 14.17 -9.20
C LEU A 164 11.13 14.15 -7.67
N GLY A 165 12.27 13.71 -7.17
CA GLY A 165 12.70 13.89 -5.79
C GLY A 165 13.66 15.06 -5.66
N THR A 166 13.77 15.61 -4.44
CA THR A 166 14.73 16.65 -4.13
C THR A 166 15.23 16.51 -2.68
N TYR A 167 16.41 16.98 -2.43
CA TYR A 167 16.97 17.16 -1.09
C TYR A 167 17.84 18.41 -1.05
N ALA A 168 17.97 19.03 0.12
CA ALA A 168 18.88 20.18 0.31
C ALA A 168 20.31 19.68 0.42
N GLN A 169 21.24 20.32 -0.30
CA GLN A 169 22.66 19.93 -0.33
C GLN A 169 23.46 20.37 0.89
N SER A 170 23.05 21.44 1.57
CA SER A 170 23.74 21.95 2.74
C SER A 170 23.44 21.11 3.99
N TYR A 171 24.42 20.93 4.90
CA TYR A 171 24.27 20.24 6.19
C TYR A 171 24.16 21.28 7.33
N GLY A 172 22.97 21.43 7.94
CA GLY A 172 22.72 22.39 9.04
C GLY A 172 21.24 22.74 9.20
N GLU A 173 20.85 23.42 10.26
CA GLU A 173 19.47 23.83 10.53
C GLU A 173 19.01 24.98 9.61
N ASP A 174 19.93 25.83 9.16
CA ASP A 174 19.65 27.02 8.34
C ASP A 174 19.51 26.75 6.82
N ARG A 175 19.10 25.53 6.45
CA ARG A 175 18.99 25.10 5.05
C ARG A 175 17.82 25.65 4.30
N PHE A 176 16.76 25.90 5.04
CA PHE A 176 15.47 26.24 4.48
C PHE A 176 15.09 27.64 4.93
N ASP A 177 15.02 28.54 3.98
CA ASP A 177 14.42 29.86 4.23
C ASP A 177 12.89 29.70 4.13
N VAL A 178 12.22 29.81 5.28
CA VAL A 178 10.79 29.58 5.39
C VAL A 178 10.07 30.91 5.49
N THR A 179 9.22 31.20 4.52
CA THR A 179 8.40 32.41 4.51
C THR A 179 6.92 32.05 4.61
N PRO A 180 6.11 32.77 5.42
CA PRO A 180 4.68 32.53 5.51
C PRO A 180 4.01 32.69 4.14
N GLY A 181 3.26 31.68 3.74
CA GLY A 181 2.55 31.72 2.45
C GLY A 181 1.43 32.75 2.45
N HIS A 182 1.40 33.58 1.41
CA HIS A 182 0.36 34.58 1.17
C HIS A 182 -0.71 34.05 0.22
N GLY A 183 -1.98 34.33 0.48
CA GLY A 183 -3.10 33.95 -0.38
C GLY A 183 -4.12 33.01 0.27
N PHE A 184 -5.25 32.84 -0.42
CA PHE A 184 -6.33 31.97 0.00
C PHE A 184 -6.16 30.57 -0.60
N TYR A 185 -5.90 29.60 0.26
CA TYR A 185 -5.77 28.18 -0.10
C TYR A 185 -6.84 27.36 0.61
N PRO A 186 -7.83 26.82 -0.11
CA PRO A 186 -8.95 26.10 0.51
C PRO A 186 -8.51 24.86 1.30
N MET A 187 -7.37 24.26 0.96
CA MET A 187 -6.81 23.12 1.69
C MET A 187 -6.08 23.51 2.99
N ARG A 188 -5.66 24.76 3.14
CA ARG A 188 -4.90 25.22 4.33
C ARG A 188 -5.64 24.98 5.66
N PRO A 189 -6.93 25.33 5.82
CA PRO A 189 -7.67 25.05 7.04
C PRO A 189 -7.85 23.55 7.28
N ILE A 190 -8.01 22.74 6.22
CA ILE A 190 -8.13 21.28 6.33
C ILE A 190 -6.83 20.66 6.84
N LEU A 191 -5.67 21.06 6.32
CA LEU A 191 -4.37 20.58 6.78
C LEU A 191 -4.07 21.03 8.21
N ARG A 192 -4.50 22.24 8.62
CA ARG A 192 -4.42 22.69 10.01
C ARG A 192 -5.31 21.85 10.93
N LEU A 193 -6.53 21.52 10.49
CA LEU A 193 -7.41 20.63 11.23
C LEU A 193 -6.82 19.23 11.35
N GLN A 194 -6.23 18.69 10.28
CA GLN A 194 -5.53 17.40 10.29
C GLN A 194 -4.42 17.39 11.37
N ARG A 195 -3.59 18.43 11.42
CA ARG A 195 -2.56 18.58 12.48
C ARG A 195 -3.16 18.68 13.88
N ALA A 196 -4.29 19.41 14.03
CA ALA A 196 -4.96 19.54 15.32
C ALA A 196 -5.53 18.21 15.80
N ILE A 197 -6.17 17.44 14.91
CA ILE A 197 -6.66 16.08 15.20
C ILE A 197 -5.49 15.18 15.60
N ALA A 198 -4.39 15.16 14.85
CA ALA A 198 -3.22 14.34 15.17
C ALA A 198 -2.68 14.66 16.58
N ARG A 199 -2.43 15.95 16.87
CA ARG A 199 -1.98 16.40 18.21
C ARG A 199 -2.95 16.03 19.32
N ASN A 200 -4.26 16.14 19.07
CA ASN A 200 -5.28 15.77 20.04
C ASN A 200 -5.27 14.28 20.37
N LEU A 201 -5.00 13.43 19.37
CA LEU A 201 -4.86 11.98 19.55
C LEU A 201 -3.57 11.65 20.29
N ASP A 202 -2.43 12.25 19.90
CA ASP A 202 -1.14 12.04 20.56
C ASP A 202 -1.16 12.45 22.04
N PHE A 203 -1.93 13.48 22.39
CA PHE A 203 -2.11 13.91 23.77
C PHE A 203 -3.02 12.98 24.60
N ALA A 204 -4.02 12.35 23.97
CA ALA A 204 -5.06 11.62 24.66
C ALA A 204 -4.78 10.13 24.84
N TYR A 205 -3.93 9.56 23.99
CA TYR A 205 -3.71 8.11 23.89
C TYR A 205 -2.23 7.76 23.97
N SER A 206 -1.92 6.51 24.30
CA SER A 206 -0.56 5.97 24.21
C SER A 206 -0.08 5.92 22.76
N ASP A 207 1.23 6.00 22.53
CA ASP A 207 1.84 6.08 21.20
C ASP A 207 1.30 5.04 20.20
N GLY A 208 1.16 3.78 20.62
CA GLY A 208 0.63 2.72 19.76
C GLY A 208 -0.84 2.92 19.39
N VAL A 209 -1.68 3.38 20.34
CA VAL A 209 -3.12 3.63 20.08
C VAL A 209 -3.31 4.95 19.34
N ALA A 210 -2.54 5.98 19.67
CA ALA A 210 -2.55 7.26 18.95
C ALA A 210 -2.16 7.07 17.47
N GLY A 211 -1.05 6.35 17.21
CA GLY A 211 -0.61 6.01 15.86
C GLY A 211 -1.64 5.18 15.08
N LEU A 212 -2.29 4.22 15.75
CA LEU A 212 -3.38 3.44 15.16
C LEU A 212 -4.58 4.32 14.76
N LEU A 213 -5.02 5.21 15.64
CA LEU A 213 -6.14 6.12 15.36
C LEU A 213 -5.79 7.14 14.26
N ARG A 214 -4.56 7.68 14.25
CA ARG A 214 -4.06 8.55 13.18
C ARG A 214 -4.09 7.83 11.82
N GLY A 215 -3.61 6.57 11.77
CA GLY A 215 -3.68 5.74 10.57
C GLY A 215 -5.12 5.59 10.06
N MET A 216 -6.05 5.24 10.94
CA MET A 216 -7.45 5.00 10.58
C MET A 216 -8.22 6.27 10.19
N LEU A 217 -7.96 7.41 10.84
CA LEU A 217 -8.72 8.66 10.64
C LEU A 217 -8.10 9.58 9.59
N LEU A 218 -6.76 9.65 9.55
CA LEU A 218 -6.03 10.60 8.71
C LEU A 218 -5.24 9.91 7.59
N GLY A 219 -5.07 8.58 7.66
CA GLY A 219 -4.19 7.83 6.77
C GLY A 219 -2.69 8.00 7.08
N ASP A 220 -2.36 8.57 8.26
CA ASP A 220 -1.00 8.82 8.71
C ASP A 220 -0.52 7.72 9.66
N VAL A 221 0.32 6.82 9.15
CA VAL A 221 0.90 5.71 9.90
C VAL A 221 2.31 6.02 10.43
N SER A 222 2.80 7.24 10.25
CA SER A 222 4.18 7.63 10.62
C SER A 222 4.47 7.48 12.12
N GLY A 223 3.46 7.68 12.97
CA GLY A 223 3.57 7.51 14.43
C GLY A 223 3.38 6.06 14.91
N LEU A 224 3.18 5.08 14.02
CA LEU A 224 2.99 3.70 14.40
C LEU A 224 4.30 2.93 14.31
N PRO A 225 4.78 2.27 15.39
CA PRO A 225 6.00 1.47 15.35
C PRO A 225 5.98 0.44 14.21
N TRP A 226 7.10 0.24 13.55
CA TRP A 226 7.20 -0.69 12.44
C TRP A 226 6.78 -2.12 12.82
N ALA A 227 7.14 -2.58 14.02
CA ALA A 227 6.75 -3.91 14.52
C ALA A 227 5.22 -4.08 14.55
N VAL A 228 4.48 -3.04 14.94
CA VAL A 228 3.02 -3.05 14.95
C VAL A 228 2.46 -3.07 13.53
N GLN A 229 3.03 -2.27 12.61
CA GLN A 229 2.63 -2.31 11.20
C GLN A 229 2.84 -3.71 10.61
N GLU A 230 3.94 -4.36 10.99
CA GLU A 230 4.27 -5.72 10.57
C GLU A 230 3.31 -6.77 11.15
N ASP A 231 2.86 -6.63 12.41
CA ASP A 231 1.83 -7.50 13.01
C ASP A 231 0.52 -7.46 12.23
N PHE A 232 0.07 -6.27 11.84
CA PHE A 232 -1.13 -6.12 11.01
C PHE A 232 -0.92 -6.65 9.59
N ARG A 233 0.29 -6.53 9.05
CA ARG A 233 0.63 -7.08 7.75
C ARG A 233 0.60 -8.61 7.77
N GLN A 234 1.22 -9.23 8.78
CA GLN A 234 1.26 -10.69 8.94
C GLN A 234 -0.11 -11.28 9.30
N SER A 235 -0.94 -10.55 10.03
CA SER A 235 -2.34 -10.94 10.27
C SER A 235 -3.24 -10.72 9.04
N GLY A 236 -2.74 -10.09 7.97
CA GLY A 236 -3.50 -9.80 6.74
C GLY A 236 -4.51 -8.66 6.88
N THR A 237 -4.33 -7.80 7.89
CA THR A 237 -5.26 -6.72 8.23
C THR A 237 -4.67 -5.32 8.07
N SER A 238 -3.57 -5.16 7.32
CA SER A 238 -2.94 -3.86 7.04
C SER A 238 -3.91 -2.82 6.44
N HIS A 239 -4.96 -3.28 5.76
CA HIS A 239 -5.97 -2.40 5.18
C HIS A 239 -6.77 -1.61 6.22
N ILE A 240 -6.67 -1.94 7.52
CA ILE A 240 -7.27 -1.19 8.64
C ILE A 240 -6.62 0.19 8.78
N PHE A 241 -5.32 0.34 8.49
CA PHE A 241 -4.62 1.64 8.53
C PHE A 241 -4.95 2.53 7.34
N SER A 242 -5.35 1.97 6.23
CA SER A 242 -5.83 2.79 5.11
C SER A 242 -7.29 3.14 5.36
N VAL A 243 -7.65 4.39 5.08
CA VAL A 243 -9.07 4.76 5.09
C VAL A 243 -9.78 3.93 4.03
N SER A 244 -10.39 2.84 4.47
CA SER A 244 -11.02 1.86 3.59
C SER A 244 -12.41 2.31 3.12
N GLY A 245 -12.91 1.64 2.08
CA GLY A 245 -14.28 1.84 1.61
C GLY A 245 -15.33 1.59 2.69
N LEU A 246 -15.08 0.64 3.60
CA LEU A 246 -15.95 0.37 4.73
C LEU A 246 -15.98 1.57 5.70
N HIS A 247 -14.81 2.13 6.03
CA HIS A 247 -14.69 3.29 6.91
C HIS A 247 -15.41 4.52 6.34
N MET A 248 -15.18 4.82 5.05
CA MET A 248 -15.88 5.91 4.36
C MET A 248 -17.39 5.71 4.36
N SER A 249 -17.85 4.50 4.02
CA SER A 249 -19.28 4.18 3.99
C SER A 249 -19.91 4.29 5.37
N LEU A 250 -19.22 3.77 6.41
CA LEU A 250 -19.71 3.83 7.78
C LEU A 250 -19.88 5.27 8.25
N LEU A 251 -18.88 6.13 8.06
CA LEU A 251 -18.93 7.54 8.46
C LEU A 251 -20.02 8.30 7.68
N ALA A 252 -20.03 8.16 6.36
CA ALA A 252 -21.00 8.86 5.51
C ALA A 252 -22.46 8.43 5.81
N TRP A 253 -22.69 7.11 5.99
CA TRP A 253 -23.99 6.61 6.41
C TRP A 253 -24.37 7.04 7.81
N SER A 254 -23.42 7.11 8.74
CA SER A 254 -23.69 7.60 10.11
C SER A 254 -24.15 9.07 10.07
N VAL A 255 -23.48 9.92 9.30
CA VAL A 255 -23.88 11.31 9.12
C VAL A 255 -25.26 11.42 8.46
N PHE A 256 -25.47 10.68 7.36
CA PHE A 256 -26.77 10.65 6.67
C PHE A 256 -27.91 10.21 7.60
N ARG A 257 -27.72 9.12 8.35
CA ARG A 257 -28.69 8.57 9.30
C ARG A 257 -28.97 9.54 10.44
N LEU A 258 -27.93 10.17 10.98
CA LEU A 258 -28.06 11.16 12.04
C LEU A 258 -28.92 12.36 11.57
N LEU A 259 -28.65 12.89 10.38
CA LEU A 259 -29.44 13.98 9.82
C LEU A 259 -30.90 13.58 9.58
N CYS A 260 -31.14 12.37 9.09
CA CYS A 260 -32.51 11.84 8.96
C CYS A 260 -33.19 11.67 10.33
N ALA A 261 -32.48 11.22 11.36
CA ALA A 261 -33.00 11.11 12.73
C ALA A 261 -33.36 12.47 13.34
N LEU A 262 -32.61 13.52 12.97
CA LEU A 262 -32.90 14.92 13.30
C LEU A 262 -34.01 15.55 12.44
N LYS A 263 -34.77 14.70 11.71
CA LYS A 263 -35.89 15.11 10.84
C LYS A 263 -35.47 15.97 9.64
N CYS A 264 -34.18 15.95 9.25
CA CYS A 264 -33.74 16.58 8.01
C CYS A 264 -34.33 15.84 6.80
N PRO A 265 -34.84 16.53 5.77
CA PRO A 265 -35.34 15.89 4.54
C PRO A 265 -34.27 15.01 3.90
N ARG A 266 -34.64 13.81 3.41
CA ARG A 266 -33.70 12.84 2.83
C ARG A 266 -32.78 13.44 1.75
N LYS A 267 -33.29 14.31 0.90
CA LYS A 267 -32.52 15.01 -0.15
C LYS A 267 -31.45 15.92 0.45
N ALA A 268 -31.81 16.71 1.48
CA ALA A 268 -30.88 17.57 2.19
C ALA A 268 -29.83 16.72 2.96
N ALA A 269 -30.26 15.67 3.64
CA ALA A 269 -29.36 14.74 4.31
C ALA A 269 -28.36 14.08 3.32
N ALA A 270 -28.81 13.74 2.11
CA ALA A 270 -27.93 13.22 1.06
C ALA A 270 -26.92 14.28 0.56
N LEU A 271 -27.34 15.53 0.42
CA LEU A 271 -26.46 16.63 0.02
C LEU A 271 -25.39 16.91 1.09
N PHE A 272 -25.78 17.05 2.36
CA PHE A 272 -24.83 17.25 3.47
C PHE A 272 -23.93 16.03 3.69
N GLY A 273 -24.46 14.81 3.53
CA GLY A 273 -23.68 13.58 3.54
C GLY A 273 -22.62 13.56 2.42
N GLY A 274 -23.00 14.02 1.22
CA GLY A 274 -22.07 14.18 0.09
C GLY A 274 -20.99 15.23 0.36
N ALA A 275 -21.35 16.37 0.91
CA ALA A 275 -20.39 17.40 1.33
C ALA A 275 -19.41 16.86 2.40
N PHE A 276 -19.91 16.08 3.37
CA PHE A 276 -19.07 15.41 4.36
C PHE A 276 -18.10 14.41 3.71
N VAL A 277 -18.54 13.64 2.71
CA VAL A 277 -17.67 12.71 1.97
C VAL A 277 -16.53 13.49 1.30
N VAL A 278 -16.81 14.59 0.62
CA VAL A 278 -15.77 15.43 -0.02
C VAL A 278 -14.82 16.02 1.03
N PHE A 279 -15.36 16.54 2.13
CA PHE A 279 -14.57 17.03 3.25
C PHE A 279 -13.64 15.96 3.82
N PHE A 280 -14.15 14.74 4.03
CA PHE A 280 -13.36 13.64 4.58
C PHE A 280 -12.29 13.15 3.60
N MET A 281 -12.57 13.12 2.28
CA MET A 281 -11.54 12.87 1.26
C MET A 281 -10.41 13.91 1.34
N ALA A 282 -10.75 15.19 1.52
CA ALA A 282 -9.77 16.26 1.67
C ALA A 282 -8.98 16.12 2.98
N LEU A 283 -9.64 15.77 4.08
CA LEU A 283 -8.99 15.51 5.38
C LEU A 283 -7.97 14.38 5.34
N THR A 284 -8.22 13.34 4.53
CA THR A 284 -7.29 12.21 4.30
C THR A 284 -6.28 12.47 3.19
N GLY A 285 -6.14 13.72 2.72
CA GLY A 285 -5.21 14.11 1.66
C GLY A 285 -5.51 13.49 0.30
N PHE A 286 -6.78 13.19 0.01
CA PHE A 286 -7.22 12.53 -1.23
C PHE A 286 -6.48 11.21 -1.50
N SER A 287 -6.21 10.42 -0.45
CA SER A 287 -5.60 9.10 -0.62
C SER A 287 -6.43 8.24 -1.59
N ALA A 288 -5.76 7.49 -2.46
CA ALA A 288 -6.42 6.74 -3.53
C ALA A 288 -7.54 5.79 -3.02
N PRO A 289 -7.38 5.03 -1.92
CA PRO A 289 -8.47 4.23 -1.36
C PRO A 289 -9.67 5.05 -0.92
N CYS A 290 -9.42 6.21 -0.28
CA CYS A 290 -10.46 7.10 0.21
C CYS A 290 -11.25 7.75 -0.93
N VAL A 291 -10.55 8.22 -1.98
CA VAL A 291 -11.20 8.84 -3.16
C VAL A 291 -12.10 7.84 -3.88
N ARG A 292 -11.66 6.59 -4.07
CA ARG A 292 -12.50 5.54 -4.69
C ARG A 292 -13.78 5.32 -3.89
N ALA A 293 -13.64 5.11 -2.59
CA ALA A 293 -14.77 4.90 -1.70
C ALA A 293 -15.70 6.13 -1.66
N GLY A 294 -15.10 7.32 -1.64
CA GLY A 294 -15.81 8.59 -1.67
C GLY A 294 -16.64 8.76 -2.94
N VAL A 295 -16.05 8.51 -4.12
CA VAL A 295 -16.77 8.58 -5.40
C VAL A 295 -17.94 7.58 -5.43
N MET A 296 -17.73 6.33 -5.01
CA MET A 296 -18.80 5.35 -4.94
C MET A 296 -19.91 5.79 -3.98
N MET A 297 -19.55 6.35 -2.82
CA MET A 297 -20.51 6.84 -1.85
C MET A 297 -21.27 8.08 -2.36
N LEU A 298 -20.60 8.99 -3.06
CA LEU A 298 -21.27 10.13 -3.73
C LEU A 298 -22.28 9.66 -4.78
N VAL A 299 -21.97 8.61 -5.54
CA VAL A 299 -22.92 8.02 -6.50
C VAL A 299 -24.13 7.42 -5.79
N LEU A 300 -23.93 6.75 -4.63
CA LEU A 300 -25.04 6.23 -3.81
C LEU A 300 -25.91 7.35 -3.27
N LEU A 301 -25.31 8.40 -2.70
CA LEU A 301 -26.04 9.56 -2.18
C LEU A 301 -26.74 10.36 -3.30
N ALA A 302 -26.14 10.46 -4.48
CA ALA A 302 -26.80 11.02 -5.66
C ALA A 302 -28.02 10.18 -6.06
N GLY A 303 -27.96 8.84 -5.91
CA GLY A 303 -29.13 7.98 -6.09
C GLY A 303 -30.30 8.37 -5.17
N GLU A 304 -30.04 8.67 -3.88
CA GLU A 304 -31.05 9.16 -2.95
C GLU A 304 -31.57 10.55 -3.35
N LEU A 305 -30.68 11.45 -3.81
CA LEU A 305 -31.02 12.80 -4.26
C LEU A 305 -31.97 12.77 -5.47
N PHE A 306 -31.67 11.91 -6.45
CA PHE A 306 -32.45 11.76 -7.69
C PHE A 306 -33.54 10.68 -7.63
N SER A 307 -33.74 10.05 -6.45
CA SER A 307 -34.70 8.95 -6.25
C SER A 307 -34.52 7.78 -7.23
N ARG A 308 -33.25 7.47 -7.55
CA ARG A 308 -32.86 6.36 -8.44
C ARG A 308 -32.01 5.34 -7.69
N ARG A 309 -32.24 4.05 -7.99
CA ARG A 309 -31.41 2.98 -7.42
C ARG A 309 -30.05 2.95 -8.13
N ALA A 310 -28.97 3.00 -7.35
CA ALA A 310 -27.61 2.82 -7.87
C ALA A 310 -27.32 1.33 -8.14
N ASP A 311 -26.73 1.04 -9.30
CA ASP A 311 -26.18 -0.29 -9.60
C ASP A 311 -24.71 -0.32 -9.19
N SER A 312 -24.33 -1.27 -8.33
CA SER A 312 -22.98 -1.34 -7.72
C SER A 312 -21.87 -1.52 -8.76
N LEU A 313 -22.09 -2.33 -9.81
CA LEU A 313 -21.08 -2.51 -10.87
C LEU A 313 -20.92 -1.25 -11.71
N ASN A 314 -22.01 -0.58 -12.01
CA ASN A 314 -21.98 0.65 -12.78
C ASN A 314 -21.36 1.80 -11.98
N SER A 315 -21.60 1.86 -10.67
CA SER A 315 -20.97 2.82 -9.75
C SER A 315 -19.45 2.58 -9.61
N LEU A 316 -19.05 1.30 -9.53
CA LEU A 316 -17.63 0.92 -9.48
C LEU A 316 -16.92 1.29 -10.78
N GLY A 317 -17.53 1.03 -11.94
CA GLY A 317 -17.00 1.42 -13.25
C GLY A 317 -16.90 2.94 -13.41
N LEU A 318 -17.88 3.70 -12.93
CA LEU A 318 -17.82 5.17 -12.93
C LEU A 318 -16.67 5.67 -12.05
N ALA A 319 -16.48 5.08 -10.87
CA ALA A 319 -15.35 5.43 -10.01
C ALA A 319 -14.01 5.15 -10.69
N ALA A 320 -13.86 3.99 -11.36
CA ALA A 320 -12.68 3.67 -12.15
C ALA A 320 -12.44 4.72 -13.24
N LEU A 321 -13.48 5.03 -14.02
CA LEU A 321 -13.40 6.00 -15.10
C LEU A 321 -12.92 7.38 -14.60
N LEU A 322 -13.56 7.92 -13.55
CA LEU A 322 -13.23 9.24 -13.02
C LEU A 322 -11.79 9.31 -12.49
N LEU A 323 -11.36 8.29 -11.74
CA LEU A 323 -9.99 8.23 -11.21
C LEU A 323 -8.94 8.14 -12.31
N LEU A 324 -9.17 7.29 -13.31
CA LEU A 324 -8.23 7.06 -14.40
C LEU A 324 -8.21 8.19 -15.41
N MET A 325 -9.29 8.95 -15.54
CA MET A 325 -9.29 10.21 -16.32
C MET A 325 -8.43 11.29 -15.67
N ILE A 326 -8.42 11.36 -14.32
CA ILE A 326 -7.58 12.31 -13.58
C ILE A 326 -6.12 11.87 -13.61
N SER A 327 -5.85 10.57 -13.41
CA SER A 327 -4.49 10.02 -13.39
C SER A 327 -4.46 8.60 -13.97
N PRO A 328 -4.16 8.44 -15.27
CA PRO A 328 -4.01 7.14 -15.93
C PRO A 328 -3.00 6.22 -15.24
N LEU A 329 -1.88 6.77 -14.75
CA LEU A 329 -0.84 6.01 -14.03
C LEU A 329 -1.29 5.46 -12.68
N SER A 330 -2.43 5.89 -12.15
CA SER A 330 -3.01 5.28 -10.95
C SER A 330 -3.36 3.79 -11.15
N ALA A 331 -3.56 3.35 -12.39
CA ALA A 331 -3.82 1.94 -12.70
C ALA A 331 -2.68 1.00 -12.27
N GLY A 332 -1.43 1.50 -12.22
CA GLY A 332 -0.27 0.75 -11.74
C GLY A 332 -0.12 0.69 -10.22
N GLN A 333 -0.97 1.37 -9.46
CA GLN A 333 -0.93 1.33 -8.01
C GLN A 333 -1.57 0.04 -7.48
N VAL A 334 -0.80 -0.77 -6.74
CA VAL A 334 -1.28 -2.01 -6.11
C VAL A 334 -2.51 -1.77 -5.22
N GLY A 335 -2.52 -0.67 -4.49
CA GLY A 335 -3.67 -0.29 -3.66
C GLY A 335 -4.96 -0.05 -4.47
N LEU A 336 -4.86 0.48 -5.70
CA LEU A 336 -6.01 0.63 -6.60
C LEU A 336 -6.48 -0.74 -7.10
N GLU A 337 -5.57 -1.56 -7.62
CA GLU A 337 -5.86 -2.91 -8.11
C GLU A 337 -6.57 -3.75 -7.02
N LEU A 338 -6.01 -3.78 -5.80
CA LEU A 338 -6.57 -4.52 -4.67
C LEU A 338 -7.97 -4.05 -4.27
N SER A 339 -8.18 -2.74 -4.21
CA SER A 339 -9.48 -2.21 -3.79
C SER A 339 -10.57 -2.44 -4.84
N PHE A 340 -10.27 -2.24 -6.14
CA PHE A 340 -11.23 -2.53 -7.20
C PHE A 340 -11.49 -4.04 -7.32
N GLY A 341 -10.43 -4.86 -7.24
CA GLY A 341 -10.55 -6.32 -7.24
C GLY A 341 -11.39 -6.83 -6.07
N ALA A 342 -11.09 -6.41 -4.84
CA ALA A 342 -11.86 -6.80 -3.65
C ALA A 342 -13.34 -6.37 -3.76
N THR A 343 -13.60 -5.13 -4.17
CA THR A 343 -14.99 -4.64 -4.32
C THR A 343 -15.74 -5.39 -5.43
N LEU A 344 -15.09 -5.66 -6.56
CA LEU A 344 -15.65 -6.46 -7.63
C LEU A 344 -16.00 -7.87 -7.13
N GLY A 345 -15.10 -8.50 -6.39
CA GLY A 345 -15.33 -9.80 -5.76
C GLY A 345 -16.54 -9.78 -4.84
N ILE A 346 -16.65 -8.80 -3.96
CA ILE A 346 -17.80 -8.64 -3.05
C ILE A 346 -19.10 -8.50 -3.86
N VAL A 347 -19.14 -7.60 -4.84
CA VAL A 347 -20.35 -7.35 -5.66
C VAL A 347 -20.79 -8.60 -6.42
N LEU A 348 -19.84 -9.40 -6.92
CA LEU A 348 -20.16 -10.58 -7.73
C LEU A 348 -20.49 -11.83 -6.90
N PHE A 349 -19.79 -12.04 -5.76
CA PHE A 349 -19.78 -13.35 -5.09
C PHE A 349 -20.39 -13.35 -3.69
N GLN A 350 -20.39 -12.23 -2.93
CA GLN A 350 -20.87 -12.20 -1.54
C GLN A 350 -22.29 -12.75 -1.40
N GLY A 351 -23.23 -12.29 -2.23
CA GLY A 351 -24.61 -12.76 -2.19
C GLY A 351 -24.74 -14.26 -2.52
N ARG A 352 -23.92 -14.75 -3.49
CA ARG A 352 -23.90 -16.16 -3.89
C ARG A 352 -23.36 -17.07 -2.79
N PHE A 353 -22.33 -16.61 -2.05
CA PHE A 353 -21.76 -17.37 -0.92
C PHE A 353 -22.68 -17.34 0.30
N ALA A 354 -23.25 -16.18 0.62
CA ALA A 354 -24.06 -15.99 1.81
C ALA A 354 -25.44 -16.68 1.72
N ALA A 355 -26.09 -16.73 0.54
CA ALA A 355 -27.45 -17.22 0.40
C ALA A 355 -27.66 -18.67 0.91
N PRO A 356 -26.83 -19.68 0.57
CA PRO A 356 -27.01 -21.05 1.08
C PRO A 356 -26.75 -21.16 2.58
N MET A 357 -25.80 -20.40 3.11
CA MET A 357 -25.46 -20.42 4.53
C MET A 357 -26.52 -19.73 5.39
N LYS A 358 -27.10 -18.63 4.92
CA LYS A 358 -28.21 -17.94 5.59
C LYS A 358 -29.46 -18.82 5.70
N LYS A 359 -29.74 -19.65 4.68
CA LYS A 359 -30.83 -20.62 4.74
C LYS A 359 -30.65 -21.61 5.89
N ARG A 360 -29.42 -22.07 6.15
CA ARG A 360 -29.11 -22.94 7.29
C ARG A 360 -29.23 -22.21 8.63
N CYS A 361 -28.81 -20.93 8.70
CA CYS A 361 -28.98 -20.13 9.92
C CYS A 361 -30.46 -19.83 10.25
N ALA A 362 -31.36 -19.89 9.27
CA ALA A 362 -32.77 -19.58 9.45
C ALA A 362 -33.48 -20.57 10.40
N THR A 363 -32.94 -21.77 10.58
CA THR A 363 -33.48 -22.81 11.50
C THR A 363 -33.11 -22.55 12.96
N LEU A 364 -32.20 -21.62 13.25
CA LEU A 364 -31.75 -21.31 14.61
C LEU A 364 -32.74 -20.38 15.34
N PRO A 365 -32.79 -20.44 16.71
CA PRO A 365 -33.53 -19.48 17.54
C PRO A 365 -33.06 -18.02 17.29
N LYS A 366 -33.90 -17.03 17.61
CA LYS A 366 -33.69 -15.61 17.22
C LYS A 366 -32.31 -15.03 17.59
N LEU A 367 -31.83 -15.27 18.81
CA LEU A 367 -30.57 -14.69 19.29
C LEU A 367 -29.34 -15.34 18.62
N PRO A 368 -29.13 -16.68 18.66
CA PRO A 368 -28.03 -17.32 17.96
C PRO A 368 -28.11 -17.15 16.43
N ARG A 369 -29.32 -17.03 15.87
CA ARG A 369 -29.51 -16.74 14.44
C ARG A 369 -28.90 -15.40 14.04
N ARG A 370 -29.07 -14.32 14.83
CA ARG A 370 -28.49 -13.01 14.56
C ARG A 370 -26.97 -13.07 14.56
N ALA A 371 -26.39 -13.70 15.57
CA ALA A 371 -24.93 -13.88 15.68
C ALA A 371 -24.39 -14.73 14.50
N ALA A 372 -25.02 -15.89 14.23
CA ALA A 372 -24.62 -16.76 13.12
C ALA A 372 -24.75 -16.06 11.75
N THR A 373 -25.80 -15.28 11.55
CA THR A 373 -25.97 -14.52 10.27
C THR A 373 -24.89 -13.47 10.10
N PHE A 374 -24.56 -12.73 11.17
CA PHE A 374 -23.47 -11.75 11.17
C PHE A 374 -22.12 -12.40 10.85
N LEU A 375 -21.79 -13.52 11.49
CA LEU A 375 -20.56 -14.28 11.26
C LEU A 375 -20.49 -14.78 9.79
N VAL A 376 -21.58 -15.36 9.29
CA VAL A 376 -21.68 -15.84 7.91
C VAL A 376 -21.50 -14.68 6.91
N GLU A 377 -22.17 -13.55 7.14
CA GLU A 377 -22.04 -12.38 6.25
C GLU A 377 -20.61 -11.85 6.23
N SER A 378 -19.98 -11.68 7.38
CA SER A 378 -18.59 -11.20 7.51
C SER A 378 -17.59 -12.15 6.84
N LEU A 379 -17.76 -13.47 7.04
CA LEU A 379 -16.92 -14.48 6.40
C LEU A 379 -17.11 -14.47 4.88
N CYS A 380 -18.35 -14.42 4.39
CA CYS A 380 -18.65 -14.39 2.96
C CYS A 380 -18.15 -13.12 2.27
N VAL A 381 -18.17 -11.96 2.94
CA VAL A 381 -17.58 -10.71 2.45
C VAL A 381 -16.08 -10.88 2.29
N THR A 382 -15.39 -11.39 3.30
CA THR A 382 -13.94 -11.61 3.25
C THR A 382 -13.57 -12.61 2.15
N LEU A 383 -14.24 -13.76 2.07
CA LEU A 383 -13.99 -14.76 1.03
C LEU A 383 -14.25 -14.19 -0.38
N ALA A 384 -15.31 -13.42 -0.56
CA ALA A 384 -15.63 -12.80 -1.84
C ALA A 384 -14.58 -11.77 -2.27
N ALA A 385 -14.06 -10.97 -1.33
CA ALA A 385 -12.97 -10.03 -1.58
C ALA A 385 -11.67 -10.74 -1.99
N LEU A 386 -11.32 -11.83 -1.31
CA LEU A 386 -10.10 -12.59 -1.54
C LEU A 386 -10.04 -13.24 -2.93
N VAL A 387 -11.17 -13.50 -3.60
CA VAL A 387 -11.20 -14.10 -4.96
C VAL A 387 -10.31 -13.34 -5.94
N PHE A 388 -10.33 -12.01 -5.91
CA PHE A 388 -9.48 -11.18 -6.76
C PHE A 388 -8.27 -10.60 -6.02
N ALA A 389 -8.38 -10.37 -4.70
CA ALA A 389 -7.29 -9.78 -3.94
C ALA A 389 -6.08 -10.73 -3.82
N VAL A 390 -6.29 -12.03 -3.60
CA VAL A 390 -5.19 -13.01 -3.45
C VAL A 390 -4.33 -13.10 -4.71
N PRO A 391 -4.86 -13.27 -5.93
CA PRO A 391 -4.04 -13.26 -7.14
C PRO A 391 -3.22 -11.97 -7.30
N ILE A 392 -3.84 -10.81 -7.05
CA ILE A 392 -3.15 -9.52 -7.15
C ILE A 392 -2.03 -9.42 -6.12
N GLN A 393 -2.28 -9.80 -4.86
CA GLN A 393 -1.26 -9.79 -3.81
C GLN A 393 -0.08 -10.71 -4.14
N LEU A 394 -0.35 -11.93 -4.59
CA LEU A 394 0.69 -12.89 -4.95
C LEU A 394 1.55 -12.43 -6.14
N LEU A 395 0.98 -11.68 -7.08
CA LEU A 395 1.69 -11.16 -8.26
C LEU A 395 2.45 -9.87 -7.99
N ARG A 396 1.94 -9.04 -7.07
CA ARG A 396 2.43 -7.66 -6.88
C ARG A 396 3.21 -7.44 -5.59
N LEU A 397 2.94 -8.24 -4.54
CA LEU A 397 3.56 -8.07 -3.23
C LEU A 397 4.53 -9.21 -2.93
N PRO A 398 5.81 -8.92 -2.68
CA PRO A 398 6.82 -9.94 -2.35
C PRO A 398 6.50 -10.64 -1.01
N ASN A 399 5.75 -9.98 -0.16
CA ASN A 399 5.47 -10.39 1.21
C ASN A 399 4.42 -11.52 1.33
N GLY A 400 3.78 -11.88 0.22
CA GLY A 400 2.79 -12.97 0.18
C GLY A 400 1.45 -12.65 0.85
N VAL A 401 0.63 -13.68 1.01
CA VAL A 401 -0.73 -13.61 1.59
C VAL A 401 -0.80 -14.46 2.85
N SER A 402 -1.26 -13.86 3.94
CA SER A 402 -1.46 -14.56 5.20
C SER A 402 -2.82 -15.27 5.25
N LEU A 403 -2.84 -16.54 5.62
CA LEU A 403 -4.08 -17.30 5.83
C LEU A 403 -4.80 -16.90 7.12
N THR A 404 -4.13 -16.23 8.06
CA THR A 404 -4.76 -15.69 9.28
C THR A 404 -5.71 -14.52 8.97
N ALA A 405 -5.67 -13.96 7.76
CA ALA A 405 -6.56 -12.87 7.35
C ALA A 405 -8.06 -13.18 7.55
N LEU A 406 -8.49 -14.43 7.37
CA LEU A 406 -9.90 -14.81 7.54
C LEU A 406 -10.39 -14.64 9.00
N PRO A 407 -9.81 -15.30 10.01
CA PRO A 407 -10.21 -15.09 11.39
C PRO A 407 -9.86 -13.70 11.90
N ALA A 408 -8.76 -13.10 11.47
CA ALA A 408 -8.38 -11.77 11.86
C ALA A 408 -9.41 -10.72 11.44
N ASN A 409 -9.87 -10.75 10.18
CA ASN A 409 -10.88 -9.82 9.69
C ASN A 409 -12.21 -9.92 10.43
N LEU A 410 -12.58 -11.12 10.86
CA LEU A 410 -13.84 -11.34 11.58
C LEU A 410 -13.90 -10.57 12.90
N VAL A 411 -12.76 -10.43 13.59
CA VAL A 411 -12.68 -9.78 14.92
C VAL A 411 -12.14 -8.36 14.81
N GLN A 412 -11.06 -8.15 14.04
CA GLN A 412 -10.36 -6.86 14.00
C GLN A 412 -11.13 -5.78 13.23
N VAL A 413 -11.84 -6.13 12.13
CA VAL A 413 -12.58 -5.15 11.34
C VAL A 413 -13.75 -4.52 12.09
N PRO A 414 -14.63 -5.26 12.79
CA PRO A 414 -15.66 -4.64 13.63
C PRO A 414 -15.08 -3.78 14.76
N LEU A 415 -14.02 -4.26 15.42
CA LEU A 415 -13.36 -3.51 16.49
C LEU A 415 -12.70 -2.22 15.99
N SER A 416 -12.01 -2.26 14.86
CA SER A 416 -11.42 -1.07 14.24
C SER A 416 -12.48 -0.05 13.79
N SER A 417 -13.62 -0.52 13.30
CA SER A 417 -14.74 0.35 12.94
C SER A 417 -15.31 1.10 14.15
N LEU A 418 -15.45 0.42 15.28
CA LEU A 418 -15.87 1.03 16.55
C LEU A 418 -14.82 2.05 17.04
N LEU A 419 -13.54 1.65 17.04
CA LEU A 419 -12.42 2.52 17.42
C LEU A 419 -12.34 3.79 16.58
N MET A 420 -12.55 3.67 15.27
CA MET A 420 -12.54 4.82 14.37
C MET A 420 -13.65 5.83 14.71
N ILE A 421 -14.86 5.38 15.04
CA ILE A 421 -15.96 6.27 15.46
C ILE A 421 -15.62 6.93 16.79
N LEU A 422 -15.23 6.15 17.80
CA LEU A 422 -14.93 6.67 19.14
C LEU A 422 -13.71 7.60 19.11
N GLY A 423 -12.64 7.20 18.41
CA GLY A 423 -11.44 8.02 18.21
C GLY A 423 -11.70 9.31 17.45
N GLY A 424 -12.55 9.25 16.40
CA GLY A 424 -12.95 10.42 15.64
C GLY A 424 -13.75 11.43 16.48
N ILE A 425 -14.69 10.96 17.30
CA ILE A 425 -15.41 11.79 18.25
C ILE A 425 -14.44 12.37 19.29
N SER A 426 -13.58 11.53 19.88
CA SER A 426 -12.60 11.94 20.88
C SER A 426 -11.67 13.04 20.36
N ALA A 427 -11.20 12.94 19.12
CA ALA A 427 -10.29 13.91 18.52
C ALA A 427 -10.89 15.33 18.39
N LEU A 428 -12.22 15.42 18.31
CA LEU A 428 -12.96 16.67 18.15
C LEU A 428 -13.45 17.26 19.48
N LEU A 429 -13.45 16.48 20.57
CA LEU A 429 -13.93 16.93 21.86
C LEU A 429 -12.91 17.80 22.62
N PRO A 430 -13.37 18.75 23.47
CA PRO A 430 -12.50 19.47 24.38
C PRO A 430 -11.89 18.55 25.43
N GLY A 431 -10.75 18.97 26.02
CA GLY A 431 -9.89 18.15 26.89
C GLY A 431 -10.59 17.26 27.92
N PRO A 432 -11.48 17.78 28.79
CA PRO A 432 -12.12 16.94 29.82
C PRO A 432 -13.00 15.81 29.26
N LEU A 433 -13.82 16.11 28.25
CA LEU A 433 -14.70 15.13 27.59
C LEU A 433 -13.89 14.12 26.77
N ARG A 434 -12.78 14.58 26.18
CA ARG A 434 -11.81 13.72 25.48
C ARG A 434 -11.23 12.66 26.41
N GLY A 435 -10.83 13.05 27.65
CA GLY A 435 -10.28 12.14 28.66
C GLY A 435 -11.27 11.03 29.05
N ILE A 436 -12.55 11.39 29.23
CA ILE A 436 -13.61 10.40 29.53
C ILE A 436 -13.74 9.38 28.39
N LEU A 437 -13.77 9.86 27.15
CA LEU A 437 -13.91 8.96 26.00
C LEU A 437 -12.64 8.13 25.77
N ALA A 438 -11.47 8.71 26.01
CA ALA A 438 -10.19 8.02 25.93
C ALA A 438 -10.12 6.85 26.93
N PHE A 439 -10.66 6.99 28.13
CA PHE A 439 -10.73 5.91 29.12
C PHE A 439 -11.42 4.64 28.59
N VAL A 440 -12.40 4.78 27.71
CA VAL A 440 -13.09 3.65 27.07
C VAL A 440 -12.35 3.21 25.79
N THR A 441 -11.84 4.15 25.02
CA THR A 441 -11.26 3.89 23.69
C THR A 441 -9.86 3.29 23.79
N GLU A 442 -9.05 3.71 24.76
CA GLU A 442 -7.68 3.23 24.97
C GLU A 442 -7.61 1.70 25.20
N PRO A 443 -8.40 1.08 26.11
CA PRO A 443 -8.39 -0.38 26.27
C PRO A 443 -8.79 -1.14 25.00
N LEU A 444 -9.75 -0.61 24.24
CA LEU A 444 -10.18 -1.20 22.97
C LEU A 444 -9.05 -1.12 21.91
N GLY A 445 -8.31 0.00 21.86
CA GLY A 445 -7.15 0.16 21.01
C GLY A 445 -6.05 -0.84 21.35
N ARG A 446 -5.71 -0.95 22.63
CA ARG A 446 -4.73 -1.95 23.12
C ARG A 446 -5.17 -3.38 22.83
N LEU A 447 -6.48 -3.67 22.95
CA LEU A 447 -7.02 -4.98 22.58
C LEU A 447 -6.80 -5.27 21.09
N LEU A 448 -7.06 -4.29 20.21
CA LEU A 448 -6.85 -4.45 18.77
C LEU A 448 -5.37 -4.71 18.44
N LEU A 449 -4.45 -3.98 19.08
CA LEU A 449 -3.00 -4.21 18.93
C LEU A 449 -2.59 -5.63 19.37
N LYS A 450 -3.05 -6.07 20.54
CA LYS A 450 -2.78 -7.44 21.04
C LYS A 450 -3.38 -8.52 20.15
N LEU A 451 -4.57 -8.30 19.61
CA LEU A 451 -5.20 -9.24 18.66
C LEU A 451 -4.41 -9.33 17.35
N ALA A 452 -3.90 -8.20 16.84
CA ALA A 452 -3.05 -8.20 15.66
C ALA A 452 -1.76 -8.99 15.91
N GLN A 453 -1.08 -8.73 17.04
CA GLN A 453 0.10 -9.46 17.47
C GLN A 453 -0.18 -10.96 17.61
N GLY A 454 -1.21 -11.35 18.37
CA GLY A 454 -1.55 -12.76 18.59
C GLY A 454 -1.91 -13.50 17.30
N MET A 455 -2.60 -12.84 16.36
CA MET A 455 -2.88 -13.44 15.03
C MET A 455 -1.63 -13.58 14.17
N ALA A 456 -0.70 -12.64 14.28
CA ALA A 456 0.57 -12.70 13.59
C ALA A 456 1.54 -13.74 14.19
N ASP A 457 1.40 -14.07 15.50
CA ASP A 457 2.18 -15.14 16.18
C ASP A 457 1.74 -16.55 15.77
N LEU A 458 0.53 -16.70 15.23
CA LEU A 458 0.08 -18.00 14.79
C LEU A 458 1.02 -18.59 13.73
N PRO A 459 1.38 -19.89 13.82
CA PRO A 459 2.23 -20.57 12.86
C PRO A 459 1.47 -20.88 11.56
N ALA A 460 0.84 -19.85 10.98
CA ALA A 460 0.10 -20.01 9.75
C ALA A 460 1.03 -19.82 8.55
N PRO A 461 0.89 -20.64 7.51
CA PRO A 461 1.70 -20.49 6.31
C PRO A 461 1.36 -19.16 5.63
N VAL A 462 2.40 -18.41 5.28
CA VAL A 462 2.30 -17.28 4.37
C VAL A 462 2.46 -17.82 2.97
N LEU A 463 1.44 -17.62 2.13
CA LEU A 463 1.50 -17.98 0.73
C LEU A 463 2.38 -16.95 0.01
N ARG A 464 3.54 -17.38 -0.48
CA ARG A 464 4.46 -16.54 -1.24
C ARG A 464 4.39 -16.93 -2.71
N GLY A 465 4.28 -15.93 -3.59
CA GLY A 465 4.32 -16.14 -5.04
C GLY A 465 5.50 -15.40 -5.64
N SER A 466 6.31 -16.09 -6.45
CA SER A 466 7.12 -15.43 -7.45
C SER A 466 6.38 -15.45 -8.78
N LEU A 467 6.64 -14.49 -9.66
CA LEU A 467 6.04 -14.46 -11.00
C LEU A 467 6.26 -15.80 -11.73
N THR A 468 7.43 -16.40 -11.57
CA THR A 468 7.79 -17.70 -12.14
C THR A 468 7.02 -18.87 -11.51
N ALA A 469 6.85 -18.86 -10.18
CA ALA A 469 6.11 -19.92 -9.46
C ALA A 469 4.59 -19.84 -9.71
N LEU A 470 4.06 -18.67 -9.99
CA LEU A 470 2.63 -18.43 -10.25
C LEU A 470 2.27 -18.48 -11.74
N ALA A 471 3.24 -18.38 -12.65
CA ALA A 471 2.99 -18.43 -14.09
C ALA A 471 2.29 -19.74 -14.51
N VAL A 472 2.73 -20.89 -13.98
CA VAL A 472 2.13 -22.19 -14.26
C VAL A 472 0.72 -22.30 -13.68
N PRO A 473 0.47 -22.03 -12.37
CA PRO A 473 -0.89 -21.99 -11.82
C PRO A 473 -1.83 -21.04 -12.57
N LEU A 474 -1.34 -19.86 -12.92
CA LEU A 474 -2.14 -18.87 -13.66
C LEU A 474 -2.50 -19.37 -15.05
N ALA A 475 -1.54 -19.91 -15.79
CA ALA A 475 -1.77 -20.51 -17.11
C ALA A 475 -2.80 -21.65 -17.02
N VAL A 476 -2.69 -22.51 -16.01
CA VAL A 476 -3.69 -23.59 -15.76
C VAL A 476 -5.07 -22.99 -15.49
N CYS A 477 -5.18 -21.94 -14.68
CA CYS A 477 -6.45 -21.25 -14.42
C CYS A 477 -7.03 -20.65 -15.69
N VAL A 478 -6.22 -20.03 -16.55
CA VAL A 478 -6.65 -19.47 -17.84
C VAL A 478 -7.13 -20.56 -18.77
N VAL A 479 -6.42 -21.70 -18.86
CA VAL A 479 -6.83 -22.86 -19.67
C VAL A 479 -8.15 -23.44 -19.16
N ILE A 480 -8.31 -23.63 -17.84
CA ILE A 480 -9.56 -24.13 -17.24
C ILE A 480 -10.72 -23.17 -17.54
N ALA A 481 -10.51 -21.87 -17.40
CA ALA A 481 -11.52 -20.85 -17.71
C ALA A 481 -11.88 -20.83 -19.20
N ALA A 482 -10.88 -20.91 -20.09
CA ALA A 482 -11.08 -20.96 -21.54
C ALA A 482 -11.85 -22.23 -21.96
N VAL A 483 -11.48 -23.40 -21.43
CA VAL A 483 -12.21 -24.66 -21.69
C VAL A 483 -13.64 -24.60 -21.19
N ALA A 484 -13.88 -24.00 -20.01
CA ALA A 484 -15.24 -23.82 -19.48
C ALA A 484 -16.08 -22.89 -20.36
N LEU A 485 -15.47 -21.81 -20.91
CA LEU A 485 -16.12 -20.90 -21.84
C LEU A 485 -16.42 -21.55 -23.21
N LEU A 486 -15.43 -22.23 -23.81
CA LEU A 486 -15.52 -22.86 -25.11
C LEU A 486 -16.56 -23.99 -25.14
N ARG A 487 -16.69 -24.77 -24.06
CA ARG A 487 -17.65 -25.87 -23.95
C ARG A 487 -19.10 -25.43 -23.66
N ARG A 488 -19.42 -24.13 -23.75
CA ARG A 488 -20.75 -23.56 -23.45
C ARG A 488 -21.37 -24.00 -22.10
N TYR A 489 -20.51 -24.28 -21.10
CA TYR A 489 -20.94 -24.58 -19.73
C TYR A 489 -21.39 -23.34 -18.95
N ALA A 490 -21.35 -22.16 -19.56
CA ALA A 490 -21.76 -20.90 -18.95
C ALA A 490 -23.21 -20.89 -18.41
N GLY A 491 -24.08 -21.79 -18.90
CA GLY A 491 -25.46 -21.99 -18.42
C GLY A 491 -25.60 -22.87 -17.18
N LYS A 492 -24.53 -23.56 -16.72
CA LYS A 492 -24.59 -24.45 -15.55
C LYS A 492 -23.86 -23.83 -14.36
N PRO A 493 -24.56 -23.16 -13.43
CA PRO A 493 -23.94 -22.45 -12.31
C PRO A 493 -23.11 -23.34 -11.38
N VAL A 494 -23.37 -24.63 -11.35
CA VAL A 494 -22.65 -25.62 -10.56
C VAL A 494 -21.24 -25.82 -11.09
N LEU A 495 -21.06 -25.91 -12.41
CA LEU A 495 -19.75 -26.14 -13.03
C LEU A 495 -18.85 -24.89 -12.92
N LEU A 496 -19.43 -23.70 -13.03
CA LEU A 496 -18.71 -22.43 -12.83
C LEU A 496 -18.17 -22.31 -11.39
N ARG A 497 -18.88 -22.87 -10.40
CA ARG A 497 -18.41 -22.91 -9.00
C ARG A 497 -17.23 -23.86 -8.83
N TYR A 498 -17.26 -25.04 -9.45
CA TYR A 498 -16.15 -26.00 -9.39
C TYR A 498 -14.91 -25.48 -10.12
N THR A 499 -15.08 -24.81 -11.28
CA THR A 499 -13.93 -24.18 -11.97
C THR A 499 -13.32 -23.05 -11.15
N ALA A 500 -14.12 -22.17 -10.55
CA ALA A 500 -13.63 -21.12 -9.68
C ALA A 500 -12.91 -21.70 -8.44
N ALA A 501 -13.48 -22.71 -7.80
CA ALA A 501 -12.86 -23.38 -6.66
C ALA A 501 -11.53 -24.07 -7.05
N ALA A 502 -11.48 -24.73 -8.22
CA ALA A 502 -10.27 -25.35 -8.73
C ALA A 502 -9.17 -24.31 -9.02
N CYS A 503 -9.53 -23.17 -9.64
CA CYS A 503 -8.58 -22.07 -9.87
C CYS A 503 -8.02 -21.52 -8.56
N VAL A 504 -8.86 -21.30 -7.55
CA VAL A 504 -8.41 -20.85 -6.23
C VAL A 504 -7.50 -21.88 -5.58
N ALA A 505 -7.86 -23.18 -5.62
CA ALA A 505 -7.03 -24.25 -5.06
C ALA A 505 -5.66 -24.35 -5.75
N VAL A 506 -5.62 -24.25 -7.08
CA VAL A 506 -4.37 -24.28 -7.86
C VAL A 506 -3.47 -23.06 -7.52
N MET A 507 -4.07 -21.87 -7.38
CA MET A 507 -3.32 -20.67 -7.00
C MET A 507 -2.79 -20.76 -5.55
N LEU A 508 -3.58 -21.29 -4.62
CA LEU A 508 -3.17 -21.51 -3.24
C LEU A 508 -2.03 -22.53 -3.14
N LEU A 509 -2.12 -23.63 -3.89
CA LEU A 509 -1.06 -24.65 -3.95
C LEU A 509 0.22 -24.08 -4.58
N GLY A 510 0.10 -23.31 -5.67
CA GLY A 510 1.25 -22.68 -6.32
C GLY A 510 1.95 -21.64 -5.45
N GLY A 511 1.22 -20.95 -4.56
CA GLY A 511 1.80 -20.02 -3.59
C GLY A 511 2.38 -20.70 -2.33
N TRP A 512 1.91 -21.92 -1.99
CA TRP A 512 2.31 -22.63 -0.79
C TRP A 512 3.54 -23.51 -0.99
N LEU A 513 3.61 -24.19 -2.15
CA LEU A 513 4.66 -25.15 -2.46
C LEU A 513 6.10 -24.58 -2.42
N PRO A 514 6.37 -23.38 -2.99
CA PRO A 514 7.68 -22.75 -2.88
C PRO A 514 8.11 -22.46 -1.44
N GLY A 515 7.16 -22.01 -0.60
CA GLY A 515 7.42 -21.73 0.82
C GLY A 515 7.81 -22.97 1.63
N LEU A 516 7.24 -24.13 1.29
CA LEU A 516 7.63 -25.41 1.91
C LEU A 516 9.03 -25.87 1.48
N ILE A 517 9.36 -25.68 0.21
CA ILE A 517 10.65 -26.11 -0.36
C ILE A 517 11.81 -25.24 0.15
N GLN A 518 11.56 -23.93 0.30
CA GLN A 518 12.59 -22.93 0.69
C GLN A 518 12.71 -22.75 2.21
N GLY A 519 11.72 -23.08 2.98
CA GLY A 519 11.64 -22.76 4.43
C GLY A 519 12.72 -23.35 5.32
N GLY A 520 13.54 -24.29 4.83
CA GLY A 520 14.65 -24.89 5.57
C GLY A 520 16.04 -24.40 5.18
N ARG A 521 16.16 -23.58 4.13
CA ARG A 521 17.46 -23.12 3.63
C ARG A 521 17.83 -21.77 4.25
N THR A 522 19.14 -21.60 4.52
CA THR A 522 19.68 -20.28 4.90
C THR A 522 19.95 -19.49 3.63
N GLU A 523 19.37 -18.30 3.55
CA GLU A 523 19.54 -17.36 2.45
C GLU A 523 20.35 -16.16 2.93
N ILE A 524 21.31 -15.71 2.12
CA ILE A 524 22.10 -14.51 2.38
C ILE A 524 21.77 -13.51 1.29
N THR A 525 21.24 -12.36 1.69
CA THR A 525 20.81 -11.30 0.78
C THR A 525 21.61 -10.04 1.08
N ARG A 526 22.25 -9.48 0.05
CA ARG A 526 22.85 -8.15 0.13
C ARG A 526 21.75 -7.10 0.16
N LEU A 527 21.84 -6.15 1.08
CA LEU A 527 20.93 -5.01 1.18
C LEU A 527 21.52 -3.82 0.44
N GLU A 528 20.72 -3.18 -0.39
CA GLU A 528 21.10 -1.94 -1.06
C GLU A 528 20.94 -0.76 -0.09
N THR A 529 22.05 -0.28 0.46
CA THR A 529 22.10 0.80 1.45
C THR A 529 22.80 2.06 0.95
N GLY A 530 23.02 2.19 -0.37
CA GLY A 530 23.68 3.31 -1.01
C GLY A 530 25.22 3.22 -1.01
N TYR A 531 25.90 4.33 -1.35
CA TYR A 531 27.34 4.37 -1.48
C TYR A 531 28.04 4.21 -0.12
N GLY A 532 29.13 3.46 -0.10
CA GLY A 532 30.05 3.36 1.06
C GLY A 532 29.63 2.39 2.16
N GLY A 533 28.54 1.64 2.02
CA GLY A 533 28.09 0.67 3.01
C GLY A 533 27.72 -0.69 2.45
N MET A 534 28.05 -1.72 3.20
CA MET A 534 27.62 -3.07 2.92
C MET A 534 26.83 -3.60 4.11
N SER A 535 25.61 -4.03 3.84
CA SER A 535 24.75 -4.70 4.81
C SER A 535 24.23 -5.97 4.20
N TYR A 536 24.26 -7.04 4.97
CA TYR A 536 23.80 -8.36 4.55
C TYR A 536 22.78 -8.91 5.53
N LEU A 537 21.72 -9.46 5.00
CA LEU A 537 20.71 -10.14 5.77
C LEU A 537 20.88 -11.66 5.58
N VAL A 538 21.15 -12.35 6.68
CA VAL A 538 21.17 -13.80 6.75
C VAL A 538 19.84 -14.26 7.31
N ALA A 539 19.16 -15.17 6.63
CA ALA A 539 17.82 -15.56 7.02
C ALA A 539 17.56 -17.05 6.83
N ARG A 540 16.75 -17.62 7.75
CA ARG A 540 16.23 -18.97 7.67
C ARG A 540 14.79 -19.01 8.16
N GLY A 541 13.86 -19.13 7.22
CA GLY A 541 12.44 -19.04 7.52
C GLY A 541 12.03 -17.65 8.03
N ARG A 542 11.71 -17.53 9.32
CA ARG A 542 11.33 -16.24 9.98
C ARG A 542 12.43 -15.69 10.88
N LYS A 543 13.54 -16.39 11.03
CA LYS A 543 14.71 -15.92 11.78
C LYS A 543 15.61 -15.12 10.85
N ALA A 544 16.13 -14.01 11.33
CA ALA A 544 16.98 -13.13 10.56
C ALA A 544 18.13 -12.60 11.42
N ALA A 545 19.30 -12.44 10.82
CA ALA A 545 20.44 -11.75 11.37
C ALA A 545 20.93 -10.69 10.38
N LEU A 546 21.29 -9.52 10.87
CA LEU A 546 21.80 -8.42 10.08
C LEU A 546 23.29 -8.27 10.33
N LEU A 547 24.07 -8.31 9.27
CA LEU A 547 25.51 -8.17 9.30
C LEU A 547 25.91 -6.87 8.63
N GLY A 548 26.39 -5.91 9.44
CA GLY A 548 26.69 -4.57 9.02
C GLY A 548 25.43 -3.70 8.90
N CYS A 549 25.61 -2.39 9.08
CA CYS A 549 24.58 -1.38 8.89
C CYS A 549 25.19 -0.09 8.31
N GLY A 550 26.22 -0.25 7.48
CA GLY A 550 26.84 0.84 6.74
C GLY A 550 25.98 1.30 5.57
N GLY A 551 26.26 2.51 5.10
CA GLY A 551 25.60 3.12 3.93
C GLY A 551 25.06 4.51 4.25
N ASP A 552 24.95 5.31 3.20
CA ASP A 552 24.45 6.68 3.27
C ASP A 552 22.93 6.79 3.05
N GLN A 553 22.27 5.69 2.63
CA GLN A 553 20.86 5.66 2.32
C GLN A 553 20.10 4.60 3.13
N MET A 554 19.45 5.04 4.19
CA MET A 554 18.38 4.34 4.90
C MET A 554 18.61 2.83 5.16
N PRO A 555 19.65 2.41 5.87
CA PRO A 555 19.87 1.00 6.17
C PRO A 555 18.69 0.35 6.91
N ALA A 556 18.00 1.10 7.78
CA ALA A 556 16.79 0.62 8.43
C ALA A 556 15.63 0.41 7.43
N GLY A 557 15.52 1.23 6.40
CA GLY A 557 14.51 1.06 5.34
C GLY A 557 14.74 -0.22 4.55
N ALA A 558 15.98 -0.48 4.12
CA ALA A 558 16.37 -1.68 3.41
C ALA A 558 16.17 -2.94 4.27
N ALA A 559 16.62 -2.90 5.54
CA ALA A 559 16.43 -3.99 6.49
C ALA A 559 14.94 -4.31 6.72
N LYS A 560 14.11 -3.30 6.95
CA LYS A 560 12.64 -3.46 7.13
C LYS A 560 12.00 -4.08 5.91
N SER A 561 12.37 -3.63 4.71
CA SER A 561 11.84 -4.17 3.46
C SER A 561 12.18 -5.66 3.32
N ALA A 562 13.43 -6.03 3.54
CA ALA A 562 13.90 -7.40 3.46
C ALA A 562 13.29 -8.30 4.56
N LEU A 563 13.22 -7.83 5.81
CA LEU A 563 12.58 -8.53 6.91
C LEU A 563 11.09 -8.76 6.64
N SER A 564 10.41 -7.74 6.14
CA SER A 564 9.00 -7.86 5.75
C SER A 564 8.80 -8.88 4.65
N ALA A 565 9.67 -8.91 3.63
CA ALA A 565 9.62 -9.91 2.55
C ALA A 565 9.73 -11.35 3.07
N MET A 566 10.45 -11.57 4.16
CA MET A 566 10.60 -12.88 4.81
C MET A 566 9.52 -13.18 5.85
N GLY A 567 8.74 -12.19 6.26
CA GLY A 567 7.81 -12.28 7.39
C GLY A 567 8.52 -12.34 8.74
N ALA A 568 9.74 -11.81 8.84
CA ALA A 568 10.45 -11.61 10.10
C ALA A 568 10.01 -10.30 10.75
N ARG A 569 9.95 -10.26 12.09
CA ARG A 569 9.52 -9.09 12.88
C ARG A 569 10.67 -8.29 13.46
N GLY A 570 11.87 -8.78 13.33
CA GLY A 570 13.07 -8.20 13.87
C GLY A 570 14.27 -9.07 13.56
N VAL A 571 15.38 -8.72 14.16
CA VAL A 571 16.68 -9.32 13.95
C VAL A 571 17.12 -10.02 15.24
N GLU A 572 17.50 -11.29 15.15
CA GLU A 572 18.05 -12.06 16.28
C GLU A 572 19.42 -11.53 16.67
N LEU A 573 20.26 -11.21 15.68
CA LEU A 573 21.60 -10.68 15.87
C LEU A 573 21.86 -9.52 14.91
N LEU A 574 22.30 -8.39 15.43
CA LEU A 574 22.93 -7.30 14.69
C LEU A 574 24.42 -7.34 14.95
N LEU A 575 25.21 -7.68 13.92
CA LEU A 575 26.65 -7.68 13.97
C LEU A 575 27.19 -6.39 13.36
N LEU A 576 28.08 -5.70 14.10
CA LEU A 576 28.70 -4.43 13.73
C LEU A 576 30.17 -4.65 13.34
N PRO A 577 30.48 -4.82 12.04
CA PRO A 577 31.85 -5.14 11.60
C PRO A 577 32.73 -3.91 11.36
N GLY A 578 32.25 -2.70 11.60
CA GLY A 578 33.11 -1.50 11.56
C GLY A 578 32.52 -0.24 10.96
N ASN A 579 32.03 -0.21 9.73
CA ASN A 579 31.39 0.97 9.16
C ASN A 579 29.88 0.94 9.45
N ASP A 580 29.49 1.39 10.65
CA ASP A 580 28.18 1.16 11.23
C ASP A 580 27.38 2.45 11.42
N ALA A 581 27.51 3.39 10.48
CA ALA A 581 26.83 4.70 10.54
C ALA A 581 25.30 4.59 10.67
N GLY A 582 24.71 3.52 10.16
CA GLY A 582 23.28 3.25 10.26
C GLY A 582 22.85 2.52 11.54
N ALA A 583 23.75 2.17 12.46
CA ALA A 583 23.41 1.38 13.65
C ALA A 583 22.32 2.02 14.50
N VAL A 584 22.40 3.33 14.73
CA VAL A 584 21.41 4.08 15.52
C VAL A 584 20.03 4.03 14.88
N GLU A 585 19.95 4.16 13.55
CA GLU A 585 18.69 4.08 12.80
C GLU A 585 18.10 2.68 12.87
N ILE A 586 18.93 1.64 12.69
CA ILE A 586 18.51 0.24 12.81
C ILE A 586 17.96 -0.03 14.22
N LEU A 587 18.70 0.30 15.26
CA LEU A 587 18.32 0.05 16.66
C LEU A 587 17.06 0.79 17.07
N ARG A 588 16.84 1.99 16.54
CA ARG A 588 15.63 2.75 16.80
C ARG A 588 14.41 2.13 16.14
N ASP A 589 14.56 1.64 14.93
CA ASP A 589 13.45 1.34 14.02
C ASP A 589 13.18 -0.15 13.85
N VAL A 590 14.16 -1.03 14.08
CA VAL A 590 14.05 -2.49 13.94
C VAL A 590 14.24 -3.14 15.30
N PRO A 591 13.33 -4.02 15.75
CA PRO A 591 13.55 -4.81 16.97
C PRO A 591 14.78 -5.71 16.81
N VAL A 592 15.79 -5.51 17.63
CA VAL A 592 17.03 -6.28 17.67
C VAL A 592 17.15 -6.97 19.01
N ARG A 593 17.34 -8.30 18.99
CA ARG A 593 17.46 -9.10 20.21
C ARG A 593 18.84 -9.01 20.84
N GLN A 594 19.87 -9.08 20.01
CA GLN A 594 21.27 -9.03 20.43
C GLN A 594 22.08 -8.16 19.48
N VAL A 595 22.90 -7.30 20.04
CA VAL A 595 23.90 -6.53 19.28
C VAL A 595 25.28 -7.05 19.64
N MET A 596 26.13 -7.25 18.63
CA MET A 596 27.50 -7.74 18.80
C MET A 596 28.44 -6.83 17.99
N ASP A 597 29.37 -6.21 18.66
CA ASP A 597 30.45 -5.48 18.01
C ASP A 597 31.61 -6.47 17.71
N ALA A 598 32.09 -6.45 16.48
CA ALA A 598 33.16 -7.32 16.05
C ALA A 598 34.52 -6.60 16.27
N GLU A 599 35.23 -6.93 17.34
CA GLU A 599 36.61 -6.53 17.54
C GLU A 599 37.54 -7.76 17.46
N GLY A 600 38.59 -7.68 16.65
CA GLY A 600 39.47 -8.83 16.40
C GLY A 600 38.78 -9.96 15.67
N VAL A 601 38.95 -11.18 16.15
CA VAL A 601 38.27 -12.37 15.64
C VAL A 601 37.10 -12.71 16.57
N THR A 602 35.89 -12.53 16.09
CA THR A 602 34.66 -12.77 16.85
C THR A 602 33.87 -13.92 16.24
N GLN A 603 33.58 -14.94 17.04
CA GLN A 603 32.73 -16.06 16.65
C GLN A 603 31.30 -15.83 17.10
N PHE A 604 30.32 -16.21 16.27
CA PHE A 604 28.90 -16.12 16.59
C PHE A 604 28.13 -17.30 16.02
N ALA A 605 27.08 -17.69 16.72
CA ALA A 605 26.11 -18.68 16.24
C ALA A 605 24.77 -17.97 15.98
N LEU A 606 24.13 -18.29 14.85
CA LEU A 606 22.82 -17.75 14.50
C LEU A 606 21.69 -18.71 14.89
N TRP A 607 21.74 -19.92 14.34
CA TRP A 607 20.78 -21.02 14.61
C TRP A 607 21.43 -22.36 14.24
N ASP A 608 20.76 -23.45 14.55
CA ASP A 608 21.29 -24.81 14.29
C ASP A 608 21.80 -24.96 12.85
N GLY A 609 23.05 -25.32 12.70
CA GLY A 609 23.72 -25.50 11.41
C GLY A 609 24.14 -24.19 10.72
N THR A 610 24.10 -23.05 11.40
CA THR A 610 24.58 -21.77 10.86
C THR A 610 25.35 -21.01 11.93
N ASP A 611 26.64 -20.87 11.71
CA ASP A 611 27.57 -20.12 12.54
C ASP A 611 28.47 -19.23 11.68
N GLY A 612 29.19 -18.31 12.29
CA GLY A 612 30.09 -17.42 11.58
C GLY A 612 31.25 -16.94 12.42
N ILE A 613 32.26 -16.48 11.72
CA ILE A 613 33.44 -15.84 12.29
C ILE A 613 33.60 -14.49 11.61
N CYS A 614 33.60 -13.42 12.38
CA CYS A 614 33.89 -12.08 11.89
C CYS A 614 35.32 -11.71 12.27
N TYR A 615 36.03 -11.12 11.32
CA TYR A 615 37.38 -10.58 11.49
C TYR A 615 37.32 -9.07 11.29
N ARG A 616 37.90 -8.34 12.24
CA ARG A 616 38.07 -6.89 12.12
C ARG A 616 39.45 -6.49 12.66
N GLN A 617 40.21 -5.81 11.83
CA GLN A 617 41.49 -5.23 12.21
C GLN A 617 41.66 -3.83 11.55
N GLY A 618 41.54 -2.78 12.35
CA GLY A 618 41.56 -1.40 11.83
C GLY A 618 40.39 -1.12 10.89
N SER A 619 40.70 -0.83 9.61
CA SER A 619 39.71 -0.59 8.54
C SER A 619 39.24 -1.88 7.84
N ASP A 620 39.89 -3.00 8.09
CA ASP A 620 39.62 -4.25 7.38
C ASP A 620 38.59 -5.07 8.15
N ALA A 621 37.51 -5.44 7.47
CA ALA A 621 36.43 -6.22 8.06
C ALA A 621 35.89 -7.24 7.07
N ALA A 622 35.84 -8.49 7.49
CA ALA A 622 35.26 -9.58 6.73
C ALA A 622 34.54 -10.58 7.65
N CYS A 623 33.58 -11.29 7.13
CA CYS A 623 32.82 -12.27 7.87
C CYS A 623 32.71 -13.56 7.05
N LEU A 624 32.97 -14.69 7.70
CA LEU A 624 32.81 -16.01 7.13
C LEU A 624 31.59 -16.67 7.76
N ILE A 625 30.61 -17.05 6.94
CA ILE A 625 29.38 -17.69 7.39
C ILE A 625 29.37 -19.11 6.89
N ARG A 626 29.25 -20.03 7.82
CA ARG A 626 29.08 -21.46 7.55
C ARG A 626 27.62 -21.83 7.68
N THR A 627 27.08 -22.43 6.64
CA THR A 627 25.74 -23.03 6.64
C THR A 627 25.87 -24.56 6.55
N GLU A 628 24.76 -25.27 6.66
CA GLU A 628 24.76 -26.75 6.54
C GLU A 628 25.38 -27.28 5.22
N SER A 629 25.34 -26.48 4.16
CA SER A 629 25.73 -26.90 2.81
C SER A 629 26.89 -26.10 2.20
N GLU A 630 27.11 -24.88 2.62
CA GLU A 630 28.04 -23.96 1.97
C GLU A 630 28.71 -23.04 2.98
N VAL A 631 29.86 -22.49 2.58
CA VAL A 631 30.59 -21.46 3.32
C VAL A 631 30.67 -20.23 2.46
N PHE A 632 30.29 -19.08 3.03
CA PHE A 632 30.25 -17.78 2.34
C PHE A 632 31.22 -16.82 2.98
N LEU A 633 31.99 -16.11 2.17
CA LEU A 633 32.83 -15.01 2.59
C LEU A 633 32.16 -13.69 2.23
N ILE A 634 31.91 -12.85 3.24
CA ILE A 634 31.39 -11.49 3.11
C ILE A 634 32.52 -10.55 3.46
N GLN A 635 32.88 -9.67 2.53
CA GLN A 635 33.87 -8.63 2.74
C GLN A 635 33.17 -7.29 2.90
N PHE A 636 33.38 -6.61 4.03
CA PHE A 636 32.80 -5.29 4.31
C PHE A 636 33.74 -4.15 3.90
N SER A 637 35.04 -4.30 4.17
CA SER A 637 36.03 -3.29 3.86
C SER A 637 37.44 -3.88 3.90
N GLY A 638 38.38 -3.27 3.17
CA GLY A 638 39.80 -3.58 3.22
C GLY A 638 40.18 -4.97 2.67
N GLU A 639 41.21 -5.59 3.22
CA GLU A 639 41.68 -6.92 2.80
C GLU A 639 41.11 -8.03 3.67
N THR A 640 40.86 -9.18 3.06
CA THR A 640 40.47 -10.41 3.76
C THR A 640 41.70 -11.18 4.23
N PRO A 641 41.65 -11.89 5.37
CA PRO A 641 42.71 -12.78 5.79
C PRO A 641 43.09 -13.78 4.66
N GLU A 642 44.38 -14.03 4.49
CA GLU A 642 44.88 -14.91 3.40
C GLU A 642 44.24 -16.31 3.42
N GLU A 643 44.01 -16.84 4.60
CA GLU A 643 43.38 -18.15 4.83
C GLU A 643 41.92 -18.22 4.32
N TRP A 644 41.27 -17.07 4.09
CA TRP A 644 39.87 -17.00 3.64
C TRP A 644 39.73 -16.71 2.14
N ARG A 645 40.83 -16.50 1.41
CA ARG A 645 40.79 -16.09 -0.02
C ARG A 645 40.23 -17.15 -0.96
N GLU A 646 40.27 -18.43 -0.55
CA GLU A 646 39.73 -19.53 -1.35
C GLU A 646 38.23 -19.77 -1.19
N VAL A 647 37.58 -19.09 -0.26
CA VAL A 647 36.16 -19.24 -0.01
C VAL A 647 35.34 -18.42 -1.04
N ARG A 648 34.17 -18.92 -1.42
CA ARG A 648 33.26 -18.25 -2.34
C ARG A 648 32.90 -16.87 -1.82
N ARG A 649 33.24 -15.83 -2.57
CA ARG A 649 32.96 -14.44 -2.22
C ARG A 649 31.52 -14.05 -2.54
N LEU A 650 30.85 -13.40 -1.59
CA LEU A 650 29.65 -12.62 -1.77
C LEU A 650 30.08 -11.14 -1.70
N GLY A 651 30.61 -10.61 -2.81
CA GLY A 651 31.06 -9.23 -2.91
C GLY A 651 30.54 -8.56 -4.17
N PRO A 652 30.74 -7.25 -4.34
CA PRO A 652 30.42 -6.60 -5.58
C PRO A 652 31.36 -7.14 -6.68
N ASP A 653 30.79 -7.70 -7.74
CA ASP A 653 31.41 -7.75 -9.06
C ASP A 653 31.25 -6.40 -9.71
#